data_c3be703ca3996530f68939d641838bd8
#
_entry.id   c3be703ca3996530f68939d641838bd8
#
_cell.length_a   1.000
_cell.length_b   1.000
_cell.length_c   1.000
_cell.angle_alpha   90.00
_cell.angle_beta   90.00
_cell.angle_gamma   90.00
#
_symmetry.space_group_name_H-M   'P 1'
#
loop_
_entity.id
_entity.type
_entity.pdbx_description
1 polymer ?
#
loop_
_entity_poly.entity_id
_entity_poly.type
_entity_poly.pdbx_seq_one_letter_code
_entity_poly.pdbx_strand_id
1 'polypeptide(L)'
;MSRSTVSRRVSEFVGVALFAAALIWIISLASYEPADPVWFFSTGAHAAPANFAGRVGAFLAELSFQLFGYASYLIPAVFVVVGWNYFWCRSLDAAATKATGAALLVGCLSAFLSLVVGTVEVSGKPFRAGGYAGEFLAKEMSDYLNRTGSVIVILTLFFLAIIMSTQFSFGRFFGAIVRAVKNTASRTFESFREWREERRREKQRRDVIAKHVKKGTPLPAFATASAGTPEINTPGANRSPKGSRAPSDDGARGVNRAERDERQEDEDDDENRPWRPASAGLQSRATDIRLKADATKADATKPKVAMPPLPVPDPEPIAKAPAERRKGDYTLPPLALLDAPKTQRKFDERELLERARLLEEKCREFAVEGSVVQIHPGPVVTTFEFKPNAGVKYSKITNLEDDLCLAMQAESVLIDRIPGKSTVGIQIPNQDREQISLRELLESEVYRRSTSKISLALGKTIHGEPFVADLATMPHLLIAGSTGAGKSVGINGMLTSILYRATPDDVRLIMVDPKRLELGMYDDIPHLLTPVVVDPKQAANALRWAVREMEERYRLLAAEGVRNIEQFNRNMQQAIAEKREPRPDQELKPLPFIVVVIDELGDLMMVAGNEVEQSIARLAQMARAVGIHLILATQRPSVDVITGLIKANLPTRIAFRVASKVDSRTILDGNGAEQLLGRGDMLLLPPASSRFIRLHGPYISEQESARLASYLRKQGKPTYDESITQDEKAATEGALEFEKDDLYDEAARIVVQSGQASISYLQRRLRIGFSRAARLVDMMEMEGLVSPAAGGKPREVLVDKHYFDEVDAQLR
;
A
#
# COMPACT_ATOMS: atom_id res chain seq x y z
N MET A 1 -20.49 11.83 -19.74
CA MET A 1 -21.84 12.41 -19.88
C MET A 1 -22.12 13.26 -18.65
N SER A 2 -22.11 14.58 -18.79
CA SER A 2 -22.41 15.55 -17.73
C SER A 2 -23.87 15.38 -17.31
N ARG A 3 -24.14 14.91 -16.10
CA ARG A 3 -25.49 14.99 -15.51
C ARG A 3 -25.85 16.47 -15.43
N SER A 4 -26.95 16.84 -16.06
CA SER A 4 -27.44 18.22 -16.10
C SER A 4 -27.58 18.75 -14.67
N THR A 5 -27.35 20.05 -14.48
CA THR A 5 -27.52 20.76 -13.19
C THR A 5 -28.93 20.61 -12.62
N VAL A 6 -29.92 20.36 -13.46
CA VAL A 6 -31.32 20.05 -13.08
C VAL A 6 -31.43 18.73 -12.35
N SER A 7 -30.69 17.67 -12.79
CA SER A 7 -30.70 16.36 -12.15
C SER A 7 -30.09 16.42 -10.73
N ARG A 8 -29.09 17.26 -10.51
CA ARG A 8 -28.47 17.44 -9.19
C ARG A 8 -29.40 18.12 -8.18
N ARG A 9 -30.05 19.20 -8.58
CA ARG A 9 -31.03 19.91 -7.73
C ARG A 9 -32.24 19.05 -7.36
N VAL A 10 -32.70 18.21 -8.30
CA VAL A 10 -33.79 17.26 -8.03
C VAL A 10 -33.34 16.21 -7.02
N SER A 11 -32.11 15.71 -7.12
CA SER A 11 -31.55 14.75 -6.15
C SER A 11 -31.43 15.35 -4.75
N GLU A 12 -30.90 16.57 -4.63
CA GLU A 12 -30.79 17.28 -3.34
C GLU A 12 -32.19 17.53 -2.72
N PHE A 13 -33.19 17.95 -3.56
CA PHE A 13 -34.57 18.13 -3.10
C PHE A 13 -35.20 16.82 -2.57
N VAL A 14 -35.03 15.71 -3.30
CA VAL A 14 -35.48 14.39 -2.87
C VAL A 14 -34.82 13.99 -1.55
N GLY A 15 -33.54 14.25 -1.38
CA GLY A 15 -32.79 13.99 -0.14
C GLY A 15 -33.40 14.74 1.05
N VAL A 16 -33.67 16.03 0.91
CA VAL A 16 -34.29 16.87 1.95
C VAL A 16 -35.72 16.40 2.26
N ALA A 17 -36.51 16.05 1.24
CA ALA A 17 -37.86 15.53 1.43
C ALA A 17 -37.86 14.19 2.21
N LEU A 18 -36.91 13.30 1.92
CA LEU A 18 -36.75 12.04 2.66
C LEU A 18 -36.33 12.28 4.11
N PHE A 19 -35.47 13.24 4.40
CA PHE A 19 -35.14 13.62 5.79
C PHE A 19 -36.34 14.17 6.55
N ALA A 20 -37.13 15.03 5.90
CA ALA A 20 -38.37 15.56 6.51
C ALA A 20 -39.37 14.44 6.79
N ALA A 21 -39.57 13.52 5.84
CA ALA A 21 -40.42 12.34 6.03
C ALA A 21 -39.92 11.43 7.17
N ALA A 22 -38.61 11.16 7.25
CA ALA A 22 -37.99 10.40 8.34
C ALA A 22 -38.21 11.07 9.69
N LEU A 23 -38.04 12.39 9.78
CA LEU A 23 -38.23 13.15 11.03
C LEU A 23 -39.69 13.07 11.50
N ILE A 24 -40.66 13.31 10.56
CA ILE A 24 -42.11 13.18 10.89
C ILE A 24 -42.39 11.76 11.39
N TRP A 25 -41.83 10.72 10.71
CA TRP A 25 -42.06 9.33 11.10
C TRP A 25 -41.47 8.99 12.48
N ILE A 26 -40.24 9.44 12.80
CA ILE A 26 -39.61 9.25 14.11
C ILE A 26 -40.45 9.93 15.21
N ILE A 27 -40.88 11.18 14.99
CA ILE A 27 -41.71 11.93 15.95
C ILE A 27 -43.04 11.20 16.16
N SER A 28 -43.66 10.70 15.08
CA SER A 28 -44.92 9.94 15.15
C SER A 28 -44.77 8.66 15.97
N LEU A 29 -43.68 7.88 15.78
CA LEU A 29 -43.40 6.67 16.52
C LEU A 29 -43.06 6.95 18.00
N ALA A 30 -42.34 8.05 18.27
CA ALA A 30 -41.93 8.44 19.61
C ALA A 30 -43.09 8.97 20.47
N SER A 31 -44.09 9.58 19.85
CA SER A 31 -45.30 10.12 20.52
C SER A 31 -46.52 9.23 20.29
N TYR A 32 -46.32 7.94 20.10
CA TYR A 32 -47.38 6.99 19.87
C TYR A 32 -48.26 6.81 21.16
N GLU A 33 -49.56 6.99 21.02
CA GLU A 33 -50.55 6.72 22.02
C GLU A 33 -51.65 5.78 21.45
N PRO A 34 -51.82 4.58 22.04
CA PRO A 34 -52.79 3.60 21.53
C PRO A 34 -54.27 4.03 21.60
N ALA A 35 -54.56 5.16 22.20
CA ALA A 35 -55.93 5.71 22.33
C ALA A 35 -56.26 6.75 21.27
N ASP A 36 -55.29 7.15 20.42
CA ASP A 36 -55.47 8.14 19.39
C ASP A 36 -56.47 7.70 18.31
N PRO A 37 -57.37 8.58 17.86
CA PRO A 37 -58.35 8.27 16.83
C PRO A 37 -57.64 8.12 15.48
N VAL A 38 -57.68 6.93 14.90
CA VAL A 38 -57.19 6.58 13.56
C VAL A 38 -58.30 6.25 12.63
N TRP A 39 -58.10 6.50 11.31
CA TRP A 39 -59.15 6.33 10.30
C TRP A 39 -59.80 4.92 10.33
N PHE A 40 -59.12 3.88 10.68
CA PHE A 40 -59.58 2.50 10.73
C PHE A 40 -60.21 2.08 12.07
N PHE A 41 -59.96 2.83 13.17
CA PHE A 41 -60.42 2.55 14.52
C PHE A 41 -60.85 3.85 15.20
N SER A 42 -62.10 4.23 15.00
CA SER A 42 -62.71 5.32 15.72
C SER A 42 -63.35 4.81 17.01
N THR A 43 -62.77 5.08 18.15
CA THR A 43 -63.38 4.79 19.47
C THR A 43 -64.31 5.88 19.92
N GLY A 44 -65.12 6.47 19.05
CA GLY A 44 -66.30 7.28 19.38
C GLY A 44 -66.09 8.63 20.13
N ALA A 45 -64.89 8.96 20.55
CA ALA A 45 -64.58 10.24 21.18
C ALA A 45 -63.89 11.15 20.17
N HIS A 46 -64.46 12.30 19.87
CA HIS A 46 -63.89 13.37 19.04
C HIS A 46 -62.77 14.10 19.81
N ALA A 47 -61.84 13.41 20.34
CA ALA A 47 -60.67 14.00 20.97
C ALA A 47 -59.58 14.32 19.93
N ALA A 48 -58.88 15.43 20.10
CA ALA A 48 -57.71 15.73 19.28
C ALA A 48 -56.64 14.66 19.57
N PRO A 49 -55.89 14.18 18.48
CA PRO A 49 -54.86 13.17 18.70
C PRO A 49 -53.75 13.71 19.60
N ALA A 50 -53.24 12.87 20.50
CA ALA A 50 -52.12 13.18 21.39
C ALA A 50 -50.78 13.13 20.67
N ASN A 51 -50.73 12.49 19.49
CA ASN A 51 -49.51 12.37 18.66
C ASN A 51 -49.00 13.73 18.21
N PHE A 52 -47.71 14.03 18.41
CA PHE A 52 -47.11 15.33 18.06
C PHE A 52 -47.17 15.66 16.56
N ALA A 53 -47.25 14.67 15.69
CA ALA A 53 -47.45 14.87 14.22
C ALA A 53 -48.93 14.86 13.83
N GLY A 54 -49.86 15.01 14.80
CA GLY A 54 -51.28 15.10 14.61
C GLY A 54 -51.91 13.82 14.04
N ARG A 55 -53.04 13.97 13.30
CA ARG A 55 -53.77 12.81 12.74
C ARG A 55 -52.94 11.95 11.77
N VAL A 56 -52.03 12.57 10.98
CA VAL A 56 -51.17 11.86 10.08
C VAL A 56 -50.11 11.05 10.84
N GLY A 57 -49.54 11.63 11.93
CA GLY A 57 -48.62 10.95 12.80
C GLY A 57 -49.24 9.78 13.56
N ALA A 58 -50.45 9.96 14.12
CA ALA A 58 -51.15 8.89 14.77
C ALA A 58 -51.42 7.71 13.81
N PHE A 59 -51.84 8.00 12.59
CA PHE A 59 -52.07 6.97 11.57
C PHE A 59 -50.77 6.22 11.20
N LEU A 60 -49.66 6.94 10.90
CA LEU A 60 -48.38 6.37 10.55
C LEU A 60 -47.82 5.50 11.69
N ALA A 61 -47.92 5.98 12.93
CA ALA A 61 -47.47 5.25 14.10
C ALA A 61 -48.27 3.97 14.30
N GLU A 62 -49.59 4.06 14.31
CA GLU A 62 -50.48 2.92 14.51
C GLU A 62 -50.29 1.85 13.44
N LEU A 63 -50.28 2.25 12.15
CA LEU A 63 -50.04 1.33 11.01
C LEU A 63 -48.68 0.63 11.15
N SER A 64 -47.62 1.41 11.44
CA SER A 64 -46.27 0.88 11.58
C SER A 64 -46.14 -0.11 12.73
N PHE A 65 -46.66 0.23 13.89
CA PHE A 65 -46.60 -0.61 15.08
C PHE A 65 -47.48 -1.86 14.96
N GLN A 66 -48.65 -1.76 14.37
CA GLN A 66 -49.49 -2.94 14.13
C GLN A 66 -48.86 -3.89 13.15
N LEU A 67 -48.21 -3.41 12.08
CA LEU A 67 -47.56 -4.28 11.09
C LEU A 67 -46.24 -4.87 11.59
N PHE A 68 -45.33 -4.05 12.13
CA PHE A 68 -43.97 -4.45 12.41
C PHE A 68 -43.54 -4.33 13.87
N GLY A 69 -44.40 -3.85 14.76
CA GLY A 69 -44.06 -3.64 16.14
C GLY A 69 -42.88 -2.68 16.31
N TYR A 70 -42.03 -2.95 17.27
CA TYR A 70 -40.83 -2.14 17.53
C TYR A 70 -39.81 -2.15 16.36
N ALA A 71 -39.88 -3.10 15.43
CA ALA A 71 -39.04 -3.08 14.21
C ALA A 71 -39.35 -1.88 13.29
N SER A 72 -40.50 -1.23 13.48
CA SER A 72 -40.89 -0.01 12.74
C SER A 72 -39.88 1.13 12.82
N TYR A 73 -39.10 1.22 13.92
CA TYR A 73 -38.05 2.23 14.03
C TYR A 73 -36.94 2.11 12.98
N LEU A 74 -36.79 0.95 12.32
CA LEU A 74 -35.86 0.78 11.22
C LEU A 74 -36.32 1.51 9.94
N ILE A 75 -37.60 1.73 9.74
CA ILE A 75 -38.16 2.36 8.54
C ILE A 75 -37.63 3.80 8.38
N PRO A 76 -37.79 4.71 9.36
CA PRO A 76 -37.22 6.05 9.24
C PRO A 76 -35.68 6.04 9.20
N ALA A 77 -34.99 5.07 9.83
CA ALA A 77 -33.55 4.93 9.69
C ALA A 77 -33.14 4.65 8.24
N VAL A 78 -33.87 3.80 7.52
CA VAL A 78 -33.64 3.55 6.10
C VAL A 78 -33.85 4.83 5.27
N PHE A 79 -34.91 5.62 5.58
CA PHE A 79 -35.17 6.90 4.90
C PHE A 79 -34.04 7.92 5.12
N VAL A 80 -33.45 7.97 6.32
CA VAL A 80 -32.28 8.80 6.61
C VAL A 80 -31.08 8.37 5.77
N VAL A 81 -30.79 7.07 5.69
CA VAL A 81 -29.65 6.57 4.90
C VAL A 81 -29.83 6.82 3.40
N VAL A 82 -31.03 6.60 2.88
CA VAL A 82 -31.37 6.85 1.48
C VAL A 82 -31.31 8.36 1.19
N GLY A 83 -31.91 9.18 2.08
CA GLY A 83 -31.89 10.64 1.99
C GLY A 83 -30.47 11.20 1.99
N TRP A 84 -29.59 10.66 2.80
CA TRP A 84 -28.17 11.03 2.84
C TRP A 84 -27.48 10.78 1.49
N ASN A 85 -27.70 9.63 0.87
CA ASN A 85 -27.11 9.32 -0.44
C ASN A 85 -27.66 10.26 -1.54
N TYR A 86 -28.97 10.54 -1.54
CA TYR A 86 -29.58 11.47 -2.51
C TYR A 86 -29.09 12.92 -2.29
N PHE A 87 -28.97 13.35 -1.06
CA PHE A 87 -28.50 14.69 -0.70
C PHE A 87 -27.06 14.95 -1.22
N TRP A 88 -26.17 13.96 -1.07
CA TRP A 88 -24.80 14.03 -1.57
C TRP A 88 -24.66 13.59 -3.04
N CYS A 89 -25.78 13.45 -3.76
CA CYS A 89 -25.80 13.04 -5.18
C CYS A 89 -24.98 11.76 -5.48
N ARG A 90 -24.87 10.84 -4.51
CA ARG A 90 -24.20 9.54 -4.70
C ARG A 90 -25.12 8.59 -5.46
N SER A 91 -24.59 7.84 -6.42
CA SER A 91 -25.35 6.80 -7.09
C SER A 91 -25.62 5.66 -6.10
N LEU A 92 -26.87 5.26 -5.98
CA LEU A 92 -27.24 4.05 -5.25
C LEU A 92 -26.98 2.84 -6.17
N ASP A 93 -25.75 2.32 -6.11
CA ASP A 93 -25.44 1.09 -6.83
C ASP A 93 -26.20 -0.07 -6.19
N ALA A 94 -26.79 -0.94 -7.03
CA ALA A 94 -27.63 -2.06 -6.60
C ALA A 94 -28.82 -1.65 -5.69
N ALA A 95 -29.56 -0.60 -6.05
CA ALA A 95 -30.69 -0.09 -5.28
C ALA A 95 -31.75 -1.17 -4.94
N ALA A 96 -32.07 -2.04 -5.89
CA ALA A 96 -32.98 -3.15 -5.67
C ALA A 96 -32.48 -4.12 -4.59
N THR A 97 -31.20 -4.50 -4.63
CA THR A 97 -30.59 -5.39 -3.63
C THR A 97 -30.60 -4.77 -2.23
N LYS A 98 -30.31 -3.46 -2.12
CA LYS A 98 -30.35 -2.74 -0.83
C LYS A 98 -31.76 -2.61 -0.29
N ALA A 99 -32.75 -2.37 -1.16
CA ALA A 99 -34.16 -2.29 -0.77
C ALA A 99 -34.69 -3.66 -0.30
N THR A 100 -34.37 -4.75 -1.01
CA THR A 100 -34.71 -6.11 -0.57
C THR A 100 -34.03 -6.49 0.74
N GLY A 101 -32.74 -6.11 0.92
CA GLY A 101 -32.03 -6.27 2.17
C GLY A 101 -32.67 -5.52 3.34
N ALA A 102 -33.10 -4.27 3.14
CA ALA A 102 -33.77 -3.48 4.16
C ALA A 102 -35.16 -4.06 4.53
N ALA A 103 -35.91 -4.49 3.55
CA ALA A 103 -37.22 -5.13 3.78
C ALA A 103 -37.08 -6.45 4.57
N LEU A 104 -36.08 -7.28 4.18
CA LEU A 104 -35.74 -8.52 4.90
C LEU A 104 -35.27 -8.23 6.34
N LEU A 105 -34.52 -7.15 6.56
CA LEU A 105 -34.05 -6.73 7.87
C LEU A 105 -35.20 -6.38 8.82
N VAL A 106 -36.18 -5.60 8.33
CA VAL A 106 -37.38 -5.25 9.11
C VAL A 106 -38.19 -6.51 9.40
N GLY A 107 -38.41 -7.40 8.43
CA GLY A 107 -39.14 -8.66 8.63
C GLY A 107 -38.47 -9.60 9.62
N CYS A 108 -37.15 -9.79 9.51
CA CYS A 108 -36.38 -10.63 10.46
C CYS A 108 -36.38 -10.06 11.87
N LEU A 109 -36.23 -8.74 12.05
CA LEU A 109 -36.29 -8.11 13.38
C LEU A 109 -37.68 -8.21 13.98
N SER A 110 -38.74 -8.01 13.16
CA SER A 110 -40.12 -8.15 13.53
C SER A 110 -40.41 -9.59 14.03
N ALA A 111 -40.03 -10.61 13.30
CA ALA A 111 -40.15 -12.02 13.65
C ALA A 111 -39.35 -12.38 14.91
N PHE A 112 -38.13 -11.87 15.04
CA PHE A 112 -37.29 -12.08 16.22
C PHE A 112 -37.91 -11.50 17.49
N LEU A 113 -38.40 -10.26 17.41
CA LEU A 113 -39.08 -9.62 18.55
C LEU A 113 -40.36 -10.37 18.95
N SER A 114 -41.08 -10.91 17.99
CA SER A 114 -42.27 -11.72 18.26
C SER A 114 -41.92 -13.04 18.96
N LEU A 115 -40.82 -13.71 18.60
CA LEU A 115 -40.36 -14.97 19.19
C LEU A 115 -39.78 -14.81 20.60
N VAL A 116 -38.99 -13.70 20.80
CA VAL A 116 -38.23 -13.50 22.05
C VAL A 116 -39.03 -12.73 23.07
N VAL A 117 -39.68 -11.64 22.68
CA VAL A 117 -40.39 -10.71 23.58
C VAL A 117 -41.87 -11.04 23.66
N GLY A 118 -42.49 -11.43 22.52
CA GLY A 118 -43.91 -11.75 22.45
C GLY A 118 -44.79 -10.52 22.59
N THR A 119 -45.68 -10.50 23.57
CA THR A 119 -46.60 -9.38 23.87
C THR A 119 -46.12 -8.57 25.08
N VAL A 120 -46.12 -7.22 24.94
CA VAL A 120 -45.75 -6.26 25.98
C VAL A 120 -46.99 -5.41 26.31
N GLU A 121 -47.21 -5.06 27.57
CA GLU A 121 -48.26 -4.11 27.92
C GLU A 121 -47.78 -2.67 27.76
N VAL A 122 -48.48 -1.90 26.92
CA VAL A 122 -48.22 -0.48 26.70
C VAL A 122 -49.49 0.28 27.03
N SER A 123 -49.46 1.19 27.98
CA SER A 123 -50.60 1.99 28.44
C SER A 123 -51.84 1.12 28.82
N GLY A 124 -51.65 -0.06 29.42
CA GLY A 124 -52.71 -0.99 29.85
C GLY A 124 -53.38 -1.78 28.71
N LYS A 125 -52.82 -1.75 27.49
CA LYS A 125 -53.26 -2.59 26.36
C LYS A 125 -52.18 -3.57 25.96
N PRO A 126 -52.52 -4.83 25.61
CA PRO A 126 -51.55 -5.79 25.12
C PRO A 126 -51.05 -5.36 23.73
N PHE A 127 -49.71 -5.19 23.61
CA PHE A 127 -49.03 -4.74 22.39
C PHE A 127 -48.12 -5.87 21.89
N ARG A 128 -48.18 -6.19 20.58
CA ARG A 128 -47.32 -7.22 19.96
C ARG A 128 -45.98 -6.63 19.64
N ALA A 129 -44.90 -7.08 20.28
CA ALA A 129 -43.57 -6.53 20.10
C ALA A 129 -43.05 -6.59 18.66
N GLY A 130 -43.43 -7.62 17.90
CA GLY A 130 -43.08 -7.78 16.47
C GLY A 130 -44.22 -7.41 15.50
N GLY A 131 -45.36 -6.94 15.98
CA GLY A 131 -46.54 -6.68 15.17
C GLY A 131 -47.12 -7.93 14.49
N TYR A 132 -48.13 -7.72 13.61
CA TYR A 132 -48.80 -8.83 12.90
C TYR A 132 -47.86 -9.57 11.94
N ALA A 133 -46.99 -8.83 11.21
CA ALA A 133 -46.03 -9.46 10.27
C ALA A 133 -45.01 -10.31 10.99
N GLY A 134 -44.51 -9.86 12.15
CA GLY A 134 -43.59 -10.62 12.97
C GLY A 134 -44.21 -11.86 13.58
N GLU A 135 -45.45 -11.76 14.11
CA GLU A 135 -46.16 -12.89 14.67
C GLU A 135 -46.46 -13.96 13.58
N PHE A 136 -46.90 -13.53 12.39
CA PHE A 136 -47.14 -14.45 11.30
C PHE A 136 -45.87 -15.21 10.88
N LEU A 137 -44.79 -14.49 10.65
CA LEU A 137 -43.50 -15.12 10.27
C LEU A 137 -42.96 -16.00 11.41
N ALA A 138 -43.07 -15.57 12.65
CA ALA A 138 -42.60 -16.32 13.80
C ALA A 138 -43.39 -17.62 13.98
N LYS A 139 -44.71 -17.59 13.78
CA LYS A 139 -45.58 -18.75 13.87
C LYS A 139 -45.26 -19.75 12.78
N GLU A 140 -45.25 -19.33 11.50
CA GLU A 140 -44.93 -20.21 10.39
C GLU A 140 -43.56 -20.89 10.56
N MET A 141 -42.54 -20.10 10.95
CA MET A 141 -41.23 -20.68 11.18
C MET A 141 -41.19 -21.63 12.39
N SER A 142 -41.91 -21.33 13.47
CA SER A 142 -41.94 -22.20 14.66
C SER A 142 -42.67 -23.52 14.41
N ASP A 143 -43.68 -23.52 13.55
CA ASP A 143 -44.44 -24.72 13.17
C ASP A 143 -43.54 -25.72 12.39
N TYR A 144 -42.56 -25.23 11.59
CA TYR A 144 -41.65 -26.10 10.85
C TYR A 144 -40.30 -26.41 11.54
N LEU A 145 -39.76 -25.46 12.33
CA LEU A 145 -38.38 -25.53 12.83
C LEU A 145 -38.28 -25.55 14.39
N ASN A 146 -39.38 -25.60 15.09
CA ASN A 146 -39.44 -25.31 16.52
C ASN A 146 -38.83 -23.94 16.87
N ARG A 147 -39.05 -23.47 18.10
CA ARG A 147 -38.60 -22.16 18.57
C ARG A 147 -37.09 -21.93 18.42
N THR A 148 -36.29 -22.94 18.79
CA THR A 148 -34.81 -22.84 18.72
C THR A 148 -34.29 -22.77 17.28
N GLY A 149 -34.80 -23.62 16.37
CA GLY A 149 -34.43 -23.61 14.97
C GLY A 149 -34.84 -22.31 14.30
N SER A 150 -36.05 -21.81 14.58
CA SER A 150 -36.55 -20.53 14.07
C SER A 150 -35.67 -19.35 14.46
N VAL A 151 -35.20 -19.28 15.70
CA VAL A 151 -34.30 -18.22 16.19
C VAL A 151 -32.96 -18.26 15.41
N ILE A 152 -32.39 -19.45 15.20
CA ILE A 152 -31.12 -19.59 14.45
C ILE A 152 -31.29 -19.12 13.00
N VAL A 153 -32.36 -19.55 12.33
CA VAL A 153 -32.61 -19.16 10.93
C VAL A 153 -32.90 -17.67 10.81
N ILE A 154 -33.73 -17.11 11.71
CA ILE A 154 -34.03 -15.66 11.71
C ILE A 154 -32.77 -14.85 11.94
N LEU A 155 -31.89 -15.23 12.87
CA LEU A 155 -30.62 -14.55 13.13
C LEU A 155 -29.69 -14.65 11.90
N THR A 156 -29.64 -15.80 11.25
CA THR A 156 -28.83 -15.98 10.04
C THR A 156 -29.32 -15.08 8.90
N LEU A 157 -30.64 -15.05 8.68
CA LEU A 157 -31.26 -14.16 7.68
C LEU A 157 -31.10 -12.68 8.04
N PHE A 158 -31.16 -12.34 9.33
CA PHE A 158 -30.92 -10.98 9.83
C PHE A 158 -29.49 -10.51 9.50
N PHE A 159 -28.47 -11.33 9.74
CA PHE A 159 -27.09 -10.99 9.37
C PHE A 159 -26.91 -10.91 7.86
N LEU A 160 -27.55 -11.80 7.10
CA LEU A 160 -27.55 -11.73 5.64
C LEU A 160 -28.20 -10.44 5.13
N ALA A 161 -29.33 -10.04 5.72
CA ALA A 161 -30.03 -8.80 5.39
C ALA A 161 -29.17 -7.55 5.67
N ILE A 162 -28.39 -7.54 6.74
CA ILE A 162 -27.42 -6.47 7.02
C ILE A 162 -26.34 -6.41 5.93
N ILE A 163 -25.78 -7.54 5.52
CA ILE A 163 -24.78 -7.59 4.45
C ILE A 163 -25.36 -7.04 3.13
N MET A 164 -26.56 -7.46 2.76
CA MET A 164 -27.26 -7.02 1.55
C MET A 164 -27.62 -5.54 1.57
N SER A 165 -28.05 -5.01 2.72
CA SER A 165 -28.51 -3.63 2.86
C SER A 165 -27.35 -2.62 2.93
N THR A 166 -26.25 -2.96 3.65
CA THR A 166 -25.21 -2.00 4.03
C THR A 166 -23.86 -2.25 3.36
N GLN A 167 -23.64 -3.38 2.67
CA GLN A 167 -22.34 -3.88 2.21
C GLN A 167 -21.32 -4.03 3.36
N PHE A 168 -21.82 -4.18 4.58
CA PHE A 168 -21.02 -4.32 5.78
C PHE A 168 -20.29 -5.68 5.77
N SER A 169 -18.98 -5.65 5.95
CA SER A 169 -18.16 -6.85 6.01
C SER A 169 -17.95 -7.28 7.48
N PHE A 170 -18.69 -8.28 7.93
CA PHE A 170 -18.50 -8.87 9.27
C PHE A 170 -17.08 -9.39 9.48
N GLY A 171 -16.41 -9.92 8.43
CA GLY A 171 -15.02 -10.35 8.52
C GLY A 171 -14.06 -9.21 8.90
N ARG A 172 -14.24 -8.02 8.31
CA ARG A 172 -13.45 -6.82 8.67
C ARG A 172 -13.78 -6.34 10.09
N PHE A 173 -15.04 -6.35 10.48
CA PHE A 173 -15.48 -5.92 11.80
C PHE A 173 -14.95 -6.82 12.90
N PHE A 174 -15.17 -8.14 12.81
CA PHE A 174 -14.62 -9.10 13.77
C PHE A 174 -13.09 -9.12 13.75
N GLY A 175 -12.47 -9.01 12.58
CA GLY A 175 -11.03 -8.86 12.46
C GLY A 175 -10.49 -7.60 13.15
N ALA A 176 -11.23 -6.49 13.14
CA ALA A 176 -10.87 -5.28 13.88
C ALA A 176 -11.00 -5.48 15.40
N ILE A 177 -12.07 -6.14 15.87
CA ILE A 177 -12.26 -6.47 17.27
C ILE A 177 -11.14 -7.40 17.77
N VAL A 178 -10.85 -8.48 17.04
CA VAL A 178 -9.77 -9.41 17.40
C VAL A 178 -8.42 -8.69 17.46
N ARG A 179 -8.13 -7.80 16.51
CA ARG A 179 -6.92 -6.98 16.54
C ARG A 179 -6.88 -6.03 17.75
N ALA A 180 -8.02 -5.37 18.06
CA ALA A 180 -8.10 -4.48 19.21
C ALA A 180 -7.90 -5.25 20.52
N VAL A 181 -8.53 -6.41 20.69
CA VAL A 181 -8.35 -7.28 21.85
C VAL A 181 -6.92 -7.76 21.95
N LYS A 182 -6.31 -8.23 20.85
CA LYS A 182 -4.92 -8.68 20.80
C LYS A 182 -3.95 -7.54 21.16
N ASN A 183 -4.15 -6.33 20.62
CA ASN A 183 -3.32 -5.17 20.93
C ASN A 183 -3.46 -4.71 22.38
N THR A 184 -4.67 -4.80 22.94
CA THR A 184 -4.89 -4.48 24.36
C THR A 184 -4.24 -5.54 25.25
N ALA A 185 -4.39 -6.81 24.91
CA ALA A 185 -3.77 -7.91 25.65
C ALA A 185 -2.23 -7.85 25.59
N SER A 186 -1.63 -7.53 24.42
CA SER A 186 -0.18 -7.38 24.32
C SER A 186 0.33 -6.21 25.15
N ARG A 187 -0.34 -5.05 25.12
CA ARG A 187 0.03 -3.88 25.93
C ARG A 187 -0.04 -4.17 27.43
N THR A 188 -1.12 -4.83 27.87
CA THR A 188 -1.26 -5.22 29.27
C THR A 188 -0.20 -6.24 29.70
N PHE A 189 0.15 -7.18 28.82
CA PHE A 189 1.20 -8.16 29.07
C PHE A 189 2.60 -7.52 29.13
N GLU A 190 2.90 -6.58 28.24
CA GLU A 190 4.15 -5.81 28.25
C GLU A 190 4.27 -4.97 29.53
N SER A 191 3.23 -4.23 29.90
CA SER A 191 3.21 -3.44 31.13
C SER A 191 3.36 -4.33 32.39
N PHE A 192 2.78 -5.53 32.37
CA PHE A 192 2.93 -6.49 33.46
C PHE A 192 4.35 -7.06 33.52
N ARG A 193 4.97 -7.30 32.37
CA ARG A 193 6.36 -7.77 32.28
C ARG A 193 7.33 -6.70 32.78
N GLU A 194 7.17 -5.44 32.38
CA GLU A 194 7.96 -4.30 32.85
C GLU A 194 7.83 -4.12 34.35
N TRP A 195 6.62 -4.14 34.87
CA TRP A 195 6.38 -4.07 36.32
C TRP A 195 7.05 -5.23 37.09
N ARG A 196 7.02 -6.45 36.53
CA ARG A 196 7.70 -7.61 37.14
C ARG A 196 9.20 -7.48 37.12
N GLU A 197 9.79 -6.92 36.05
CA GLU A 197 11.22 -6.64 35.94
C GLU A 197 11.64 -5.52 36.89
N GLU A 198 10.86 -4.45 37.03
CA GLU A 198 11.14 -3.41 38.03
C GLU A 198 11.14 -3.95 39.46
N ARG A 199 10.15 -4.76 39.82
CA ARG A 199 10.15 -5.42 41.13
C ARG A 199 11.36 -6.34 41.37
N ARG A 200 11.83 -7.04 40.34
CA ARG A 200 13.05 -7.85 40.40
C ARG A 200 14.28 -6.96 40.60
N ARG A 201 14.39 -5.85 39.91
CA ARG A 201 15.51 -4.88 40.05
C ARG A 201 15.48 -4.22 41.42
N GLU A 202 14.33 -3.86 41.96
CA GLU A 202 14.20 -3.34 43.31
C GLU A 202 14.62 -4.36 44.38
N LYS A 203 14.21 -5.63 44.23
CA LYS A 203 14.62 -6.70 45.13
C LYS A 203 16.13 -6.91 45.09
N GLN A 204 16.72 -6.94 43.91
CA GLN A 204 18.19 -7.05 43.76
C GLN A 204 18.91 -5.85 44.39
N ARG A 205 18.40 -4.62 44.20
CA ARG A 205 18.96 -3.43 44.88
C ARG A 205 18.90 -3.55 46.40
N ARG A 206 17.78 -3.99 46.96
CA ARG A 206 17.64 -4.19 48.40
C ARG A 206 18.62 -5.26 48.94
N ASP A 207 18.80 -6.37 48.19
CA ASP A 207 19.70 -7.45 48.57
C ASP A 207 21.19 -7.00 48.52
N VAL A 208 21.53 -6.18 47.51
CA VAL A 208 22.90 -5.58 47.41
C VAL A 208 23.17 -4.61 48.58
N ILE A 209 22.21 -3.74 48.87
CA ILE A 209 22.30 -2.79 49.98
C ILE A 209 22.42 -3.55 51.32
N ALA A 210 21.59 -4.59 51.52
CA ALA A 210 21.65 -5.42 52.73
C ALA A 210 22.99 -6.18 52.91
N LYS A 211 23.56 -6.66 51.78
CA LYS A 211 24.90 -7.28 51.79
C LYS A 211 26.05 -6.29 52.14
N HIS A 212 25.94 -5.05 51.66
CA HIS A 212 26.96 -4.02 51.97
C HIS A 212 26.83 -3.48 53.38
N VAL A 213 25.61 -3.30 53.90
CA VAL A 213 25.39 -2.91 55.30
C VAL A 213 25.92 -3.97 56.27
N LYS A 214 25.81 -5.28 55.96
CA LYS A 214 26.37 -6.36 56.80
C LYS A 214 27.89 -6.47 56.73
N LYS A 215 28.60 -5.91 55.71
CA LYS A 215 30.05 -5.97 55.56
C LYS A 215 30.79 -4.72 56.01
N GLY A 216 30.13 -3.68 56.51
CA GLY A 216 30.80 -2.47 57.10
C GLY A 216 31.68 -1.68 56.12
N THR A 217 31.49 -1.83 54.80
CA THR A 217 32.30 -1.14 53.77
C THR A 217 31.53 0.13 53.34
N PRO A 218 32.18 1.30 53.24
CA PRO A 218 31.50 2.53 52.78
C PRO A 218 31.08 2.39 51.32
N LEU A 219 29.85 2.76 51.03
CA LEU A 219 29.29 2.82 49.68
C LEU A 219 30.07 3.78 48.80
N PRO A 220 30.48 3.42 47.57
CA PRO A 220 31.02 4.37 46.62
C PRO A 220 29.95 5.42 46.30
N ALA A 221 30.33 6.67 46.38
CA ALA A 221 29.50 7.82 46.06
C ALA A 221 29.14 7.79 44.54
N PHE A 222 27.95 7.35 44.23
CA PHE A 222 27.41 7.59 42.88
C PHE A 222 26.96 9.02 42.81
N ALA A 223 27.58 9.77 41.88
CA ALA A 223 27.20 11.10 41.51
C ALA A 223 25.70 11.17 41.14
N THR A 224 24.96 11.97 41.86
CA THR A 224 23.63 12.37 41.51
C THR A 224 23.70 13.23 40.25
N ALA A 225 23.51 12.60 39.06
CA ALA A 225 23.22 13.33 37.86
C ALA A 225 21.77 13.78 37.92
N SER A 226 21.62 15.05 38.20
CA SER A 226 20.37 15.81 38.06
C SER A 226 19.83 15.66 36.63
N ALA A 227 18.76 14.94 36.48
CA ALA A 227 17.98 14.95 35.25
C ALA A 227 17.09 16.21 35.27
N GLY A 228 17.53 17.21 34.50
CA GLY A 228 16.71 18.37 34.19
C GLY A 228 15.47 17.99 33.35
N THR A 229 14.33 18.30 33.90
CA THR A 229 13.05 18.31 33.17
C THR A 229 13.04 19.48 32.19
N PRO A 230 12.64 19.29 30.93
CA PRO A 230 12.35 20.43 30.04
C PRO A 230 10.96 20.98 30.38
N GLU A 231 10.94 22.25 30.77
CA GLU A 231 9.73 23.07 30.88
C GLU A 231 9.10 23.26 29.49
N ILE A 232 7.84 22.87 29.36
CA ILE A 232 6.96 23.27 28.26
C ILE A 232 6.16 24.48 28.75
N ASN A 233 6.47 25.64 28.20
CA ASN A 233 5.72 26.89 28.33
C ASN A 233 4.37 26.76 27.60
N THR A 234 3.29 27.01 28.34
CA THR A 234 2.00 27.43 27.77
C THR A 234 1.43 28.58 28.61
N PRO A 235 0.93 29.66 28.01
CA PRO A 235 0.44 30.82 28.71
C PRO A 235 -1.06 30.76 29.07
N GLY A 236 -1.33 31.00 30.29
CA GLY A 236 -2.35 31.73 30.93
C GLY A 236 -3.83 31.70 30.56
N ALA A 237 -4.67 31.32 31.54
CA ALA A 237 -5.86 32.11 31.87
C ALA A 237 -6.33 31.84 33.31
N ASN A 238 -6.28 32.86 34.07
CA ASN A 238 -6.94 33.24 35.32
C ASN A 238 -8.28 32.56 35.68
N ARG A 239 -8.42 32.08 36.90
CA ARG A 239 -9.29 32.59 37.97
C ARG A 239 -9.44 31.60 39.15
N SER A 240 -9.01 32.00 40.32
CA SER A 240 -9.36 31.47 41.65
C SER A 240 -10.64 32.14 42.15
N PRO A 241 -11.14 31.94 43.41
CA PRO A 241 -10.95 30.89 44.41
C PRO A 241 -12.23 30.47 45.17
N LYS A 242 -12.05 29.64 46.22
CA LYS A 242 -12.91 29.38 47.44
C LYS A 242 -13.48 27.95 47.48
N GLY A 243 -13.41 27.22 48.50
CA GLY A 243 -12.97 27.32 49.88
C GLY A 243 -13.34 26.08 50.65
N SER A 244 -12.47 25.75 51.58
CA SER A 244 -12.71 25.18 52.91
C SER A 244 -13.38 23.82 53.09
N ARG A 245 -12.66 22.91 53.66
CA ARG A 245 -12.81 22.34 55.03
C ARG A 245 -12.62 20.82 55.06
N ALA A 246 -11.59 20.42 55.71
CA ALA A 246 -11.52 19.16 56.49
C ALA A 246 -12.28 19.34 57.81
N PRO A 247 -12.45 18.41 58.70
CA PRO A 247 -11.61 17.28 59.05
C PRO A 247 -12.35 16.01 59.56
N SER A 248 -11.48 15.08 60.09
CA SER A 248 -11.70 14.08 61.14
C SER A 248 -12.44 12.79 60.73
N ASP A 249 -12.09 11.68 61.22
CA ASP A 249 -11.32 11.03 62.25
C ASP A 249 -11.89 9.64 62.50
N ASP A 250 -11.07 8.74 63.00
CA ASP A 250 -11.41 7.57 63.79
C ASP A 250 -11.97 6.28 63.15
N GLY A 251 -11.22 5.21 63.28
CA GLY A 251 -11.42 4.16 64.26
C GLY A 251 -11.09 2.78 63.73
N ALA A 252 -9.92 2.28 63.98
CA ALA A 252 -9.53 1.28 64.93
C ALA A 252 -10.16 -0.13 64.83
N ARG A 253 -9.26 -1.10 65.03
CA ARG A 253 -9.41 -2.51 65.47
C ARG A 253 -9.72 -3.52 64.35
N GLY A 254 -9.00 -4.58 64.21
CA GLY A 254 -8.12 -5.31 65.08
C GLY A 254 -8.27 -6.81 64.86
N VAL A 255 -7.12 -7.48 65.00
CA VAL A 255 -6.98 -8.81 65.62
C VAL A 255 -7.12 -10.10 64.79
N ASN A 256 -5.96 -10.73 64.67
CA ASN A 256 -5.64 -12.14 64.87
C ASN A 256 -5.91 -13.19 63.79
N ARG A 257 -4.74 -13.85 63.43
CA ARG A 257 -4.22 -15.14 63.95
C ARG A 257 -4.84 -16.36 63.28
N ALA A 258 -4.14 -17.23 62.69
CA ALA A 258 -3.33 -18.37 63.12
C ALA A 258 -2.91 -19.12 61.86
N GLU A 259 -1.61 -19.40 61.70
CA GLU A 259 -0.97 -20.68 62.00
C GLU A 259 -1.50 -21.91 61.27
N ARG A 260 -0.66 -22.54 60.49
CA ARG A 260 -0.01 -23.84 60.60
C ARG A 260 0.39 -24.35 59.22
N ASP A 261 1.60 -24.64 59.16
CA ASP A 261 2.48 -25.81 59.25
C ASP A 261 2.64 -26.58 57.95
N GLU A 262 3.94 -26.63 57.59
CA GLU A 262 4.87 -27.76 57.49
C GLU A 262 4.72 -28.70 56.29
N ARG A 263 5.76 -28.81 55.45
CA ARG A 263 6.81 -29.77 55.26
C ARG A 263 7.56 -29.42 54.01
N GLN A 264 8.84 -29.08 54.01
CA GLN A 264 10.10 -29.86 54.08
C GLN A 264 10.17 -31.09 53.17
N GLU A 265 11.07 -31.00 52.21
CA GLU A 265 12.15 -31.93 51.81
C GLU A 265 12.84 -31.30 50.61
N ASP A 266 14.01 -30.75 50.67
CA ASP A 266 15.41 -31.20 50.73
C ASP A 266 15.89 -31.89 49.43
N GLU A 267 17.03 -31.50 49.10
CA GLU A 267 18.22 -32.02 48.44
C GLU A 267 18.61 -31.30 47.15
N ASP A 268 19.66 -30.60 47.22
CA ASP A 268 21.11 -30.69 47.14
C ASP A 268 21.61 -30.47 45.72
N ASP A 269 22.33 -29.42 45.61
CA ASP A 269 23.77 -29.13 45.50
C ASP A 269 24.48 -29.43 44.16
N ASP A 270 25.32 -28.46 43.86
CA ASP A 270 26.61 -28.45 43.17
C ASP A 270 26.60 -28.51 41.61
N GLU A 271 27.30 -27.66 40.88
CA GLU A 271 28.63 -27.08 41.06
C GLU A 271 28.90 -26.00 40.00
N ASN A 272 29.48 -24.99 40.47
CA ASN A 272 30.09 -23.90 39.72
C ASN A 272 31.57 -24.16 39.51
N ARG A 273 32.09 -24.33 38.27
CA ARG A 273 33.53 -24.03 38.00
C ARG A 273 33.79 -23.70 36.50
N PRO A 274 34.78 -22.84 36.28
CA PRO A 274 35.06 -22.29 34.97
C PRO A 274 36.09 -23.09 34.17
N TRP A 275 35.94 -23.05 32.86
CA TRP A 275 36.80 -23.69 31.87
C TRP A 275 38.07 -22.88 31.57
N ARG A 276 39.25 -23.53 31.57
CA ARG A 276 40.51 -23.06 31.01
C ARG A 276 41.06 -24.11 30.05
N PRO A 277 41.77 -23.71 28.96
CA PRO A 277 42.27 -24.65 27.97
C PRO A 277 43.64 -25.21 28.29
N ALA A 278 43.90 -26.46 27.88
CA ALA A 278 45.23 -27.02 27.83
C ALA A 278 45.48 -27.74 26.49
N SER A 279 46.56 -27.35 25.88
CA SER A 279 47.22 -27.90 24.71
C SER A 279 48.04 -29.17 25.06
N ALA A 280 48.22 -30.00 24.06
CA ALA A 280 49.27 -30.99 23.76
C ALA A 280 48.71 -32.40 23.42
N GLY A 281 48.79 -32.91 22.20
CA GLY A 281 49.97 -33.49 21.62
C GLY A 281 49.96 -35.01 21.79
N LEU A 282 49.88 -35.79 20.73
CA LEU A 282 50.63 -36.97 20.37
C LEU A 282 49.92 -37.99 19.49
N GLN A 283 50.35 -38.06 18.23
CA GLN A 283 50.85 -39.23 17.46
C GLN A 283 50.10 -40.57 17.52
N SER A 284 49.65 -40.93 16.34
CA SER A 284 49.84 -42.26 15.66
C SER A 284 49.53 -43.56 16.35
N ARG A 285 48.62 -44.31 15.74
CA ARG A 285 48.93 -45.70 15.26
C ARG A 285 47.80 -46.23 14.37
N ALA A 286 48.17 -46.53 13.16
CA ALA A 286 47.39 -47.35 12.24
C ALA A 286 47.31 -48.79 12.75
N THR A 287 46.18 -49.42 12.68
CA THR A 287 46.03 -50.88 12.63
C THR A 287 44.94 -51.24 11.67
N ASP A 288 45.37 -51.87 10.57
CA ASP A 288 44.58 -52.63 9.61
C ASP A 288 43.77 -53.73 10.31
N ILE A 289 42.48 -53.76 10.11
CA ILE A 289 41.66 -54.94 10.24
C ILE A 289 40.80 -55.09 8.98
N ARG A 290 41.28 -56.03 8.12
CA ARG A 290 40.46 -56.58 7.03
C ARG A 290 39.39 -57.46 7.64
N LEU A 291 38.10 -57.15 7.36
CA LEU A 291 37.04 -58.11 7.42
C LEU A 291 36.31 -58.07 6.08
N LYS A 292 36.24 -59.26 5.48
CA LYS A 292 35.57 -59.57 4.23
C LYS A 292 34.09 -59.25 4.33
N ALA A 293 33.60 -58.59 3.30
CA ALA A 293 32.21 -58.37 3.02
C ALA A 293 31.54 -59.61 2.41
N ASP A 294 30.29 -59.85 2.83
CA ASP A 294 29.33 -60.51 2.00
C ASP A 294 28.26 -59.53 1.54
N ALA A 295 28.04 -59.55 0.24
CA ALA A 295 27.29 -58.56 -0.49
C ALA A 295 25.78 -58.81 -0.39
N THR A 296 25.04 -57.81 -0.02
CA THR A 296 23.67 -57.61 -0.51
C THR A 296 23.64 -56.22 -1.12
N LYS A 297 23.56 -56.20 -2.46
CA LYS A 297 23.43 -54.97 -3.27
C LYS A 297 22.11 -54.29 -2.99
N ALA A 298 22.14 -53.18 -2.25
CA ALA A 298 21.19 -52.12 -2.42
C ALA A 298 21.95 -51.00 -3.15
N ASP A 299 21.61 -50.75 -4.39
CA ASP A 299 22.17 -49.76 -5.27
C ASP A 299 21.84 -48.36 -4.74
N ALA A 300 22.64 -47.88 -3.82
CA ALA A 300 22.59 -46.47 -3.37
C ALA A 300 23.24 -45.62 -4.46
N THR A 301 22.40 -45.16 -5.39
CA THR A 301 22.80 -44.18 -6.40
C THR A 301 23.30 -42.96 -5.69
N LYS A 302 24.58 -42.67 -5.77
CA LYS A 302 25.16 -41.41 -5.28
C LYS A 302 24.47 -40.23 -5.96
N PRO A 303 24.09 -39.14 -5.24
CA PRO A 303 23.51 -37.94 -5.86
C PRO A 303 24.48 -37.38 -6.90
N LYS A 304 23.98 -37.02 -8.09
CA LYS A 304 24.74 -36.36 -9.12
C LYS A 304 24.86 -34.90 -8.78
N VAL A 305 26.06 -34.37 -8.75
CA VAL A 305 26.33 -32.93 -8.68
C VAL A 305 26.18 -32.36 -10.10
N ALA A 306 25.17 -31.51 -10.33
CA ALA A 306 25.04 -30.78 -11.55
C ALA A 306 25.93 -29.54 -11.45
N MET A 307 27.09 -29.59 -12.07
CA MET A 307 27.95 -28.40 -12.16
C MET A 307 27.21 -27.30 -12.98
N PRO A 308 27.30 -26.02 -12.56
CA PRO A 308 26.90 -24.93 -13.43
C PRO A 308 27.67 -25.03 -14.77
N PRO A 309 27.08 -24.62 -15.91
CA PRO A 309 27.76 -24.64 -17.17
C PRO A 309 29.09 -23.92 -17.03
N LEU A 310 30.20 -24.60 -17.36
CA LEU A 310 31.50 -23.98 -17.37
C LEU A 310 31.43 -22.73 -18.26
N PRO A 311 31.98 -21.59 -17.83
CA PRO A 311 32.09 -20.47 -18.72
C PRO A 311 32.80 -20.94 -19.98
N VAL A 312 32.16 -20.78 -21.14
CA VAL A 312 32.77 -21.05 -22.43
C VAL A 312 34.05 -20.23 -22.43
N PRO A 313 35.24 -20.80 -22.73
CA PRO A 313 36.47 -20.02 -22.80
C PRO A 313 36.20 -18.84 -23.74
N ASP A 314 36.55 -17.64 -23.26
CA ASP A 314 36.36 -16.40 -24.02
C ASP A 314 36.77 -16.64 -25.44
N PRO A 315 35.88 -16.40 -26.43
CA PRO A 315 36.32 -16.31 -27.81
C PRO A 315 37.39 -15.20 -27.84
N GLU A 316 38.49 -15.42 -28.48
CA GLU A 316 39.58 -14.44 -28.69
C GLU A 316 38.96 -13.05 -28.88
N PRO A 317 39.52 -11.99 -28.31
CA PRO A 317 38.94 -10.67 -28.36
C PRO A 317 38.59 -10.34 -29.81
N ILE A 318 37.34 -10.47 -30.16
CA ILE A 318 36.76 -9.99 -31.41
C ILE A 318 37.16 -8.54 -31.46
N ALA A 319 38.02 -8.24 -32.45
CA ALA A 319 38.50 -6.90 -32.73
C ALA A 319 37.36 -5.92 -32.53
N LYS A 320 37.56 -4.94 -31.64
CA LYS A 320 36.58 -3.90 -31.26
C LYS A 320 35.85 -3.48 -32.52
N ALA A 321 34.57 -3.88 -32.64
CA ALA A 321 33.72 -3.27 -33.66
C ALA A 321 33.81 -1.77 -33.43
N PRO A 322 34.15 -0.96 -34.45
CA PRO A 322 34.23 0.49 -34.28
C PRO A 322 32.89 0.92 -33.68
N ALA A 323 32.92 1.63 -32.54
CA ALA A 323 31.73 2.22 -31.98
C ALA A 323 31.04 2.98 -33.13
N GLU A 324 29.88 2.51 -33.57
CA GLU A 324 29.08 3.19 -34.57
C GLU A 324 28.86 4.61 -34.08
N ARG A 325 29.57 5.57 -34.69
CA ARG A 325 29.34 7.00 -34.48
C ARG A 325 27.93 7.29 -34.99
N ARG A 326 26.97 7.25 -34.11
CA ARG A 326 25.62 7.73 -34.41
C ARG A 326 25.63 9.25 -34.48
N LYS A 327 24.82 9.80 -35.39
CA LYS A 327 24.61 11.23 -35.60
C LYS A 327 24.36 11.96 -34.28
N GLY A 328 25.33 12.74 -33.81
CA GLY A 328 25.41 13.42 -32.53
C GLY A 328 26.61 12.86 -31.76
N ASP A 329 27.40 13.70 -31.11
CA ASP A 329 28.62 13.33 -30.40
C ASP A 329 28.46 12.42 -29.18
N TYR A 330 27.28 11.84 -28.97
CA TYR A 330 26.99 11.00 -27.80
C TYR A 330 27.58 9.59 -27.95
N THR A 331 28.39 9.18 -26.98
CA THR A 331 29.01 7.85 -26.95
C THR A 331 28.49 7.08 -25.71
N LEU A 332 28.12 5.80 -25.93
CA LEU A 332 27.68 4.95 -24.80
C LEU A 332 28.79 4.77 -23.76
N PRO A 333 28.45 4.66 -22.46
CA PRO A 333 29.43 4.49 -21.40
C PRO A 333 30.28 3.24 -21.60
N PRO A 334 31.62 3.31 -21.43
CA PRO A 334 32.46 2.12 -21.48
C PRO A 334 32.32 1.28 -20.24
N LEU A 335 32.33 -0.05 -20.37
CA LEU A 335 32.23 -1.00 -19.24
C LEU A 335 33.36 -0.84 -18.20
N ALA A 336 34.47 -0.20 -18.57
CA ALA A 336 35.59 0.11 -17.68
C ALA A 336 35.21 1.06 -16.52
N LEU A 337 34.06 1.74 -16.59
CA LEU A 337 33.54 2.54 -15.46
C LEU A 337 33.03 1.69 -14.29
N LEU A 338 32.71 0.42 -14.55
CA LEU A 338 32.29 -0.55 -13.54
C LEU A 338 33.51 -1.40 -13.11
N ASP A 339 33.51 -1.77 -11.84
CA ASP A 339 34.58 -2.56 -11.27
C ASP A 339 34.57 -3.98 -11.84
N ALA A 340 35.76 -4.57 -11.98
CA ALA A 340 35.91 -5.93 -12.51
C ALA A 340 35.23 -6.95 -11.57
N PRO A 341 34.61 -7.99 -12.11
CA PRO A 341 34.01 -9.04 -11.28
C PRO A 341 35.09 -9.71 -10.43
N LYS A 342 34.74 -10.04 -9.16
CA LYS A 342 35.60 -10.82 -8.31
C LYS A 342 35.69 -12.25 -8.84
N THR A 343 36.83 -12.91 -8.64
CA THR A 343 37.07 -14.30 -9.09
C THR A 343 35.95 -15.23 -8.59
N GLN A 344 35.39 -16.02 -9.49
CA GLN A 344 34.36 -17.01 -9.17
C GLN A 344 34.92 -18.07 -8.22
N ARG A 345 34.11 -18.45 -7.23
CA ARG A 345 34.44 -19.52 -6.29
C ARG A 345 34.41 -20.89 -6.97
N LYS A 346 35.40 -21.73 -6.70
CA LYS A 346 35.33 -23.16 -7.05
C LYS A 346 34.54 -23.88 -5.96
N PHE A 347 33.50 -24.62 -6.37
CA PHE A 347 32.71 -25.42 -5.46
C PHE A 347 33.50 -26.68 -5.02
N ASP A 348 33.49 -27.01 -3.71
CA ASP A 348 34.00 -28.26 -3.21
C ASP A 348 32.89 -29.35 -3.24
N GLU A 349 33.06 -30.31 -4.13
CA GLU A 349 32.07 -31.40 -4.34
C GLU A 349 31.91 -32.24 -3.04
N ARG A 350 32.95 -32.38 -2.22
CA ARG A 350 32.88 -33.14 -0.97
C ARG A 350 31.99 -32.42 0.04
N GLU A 351 32.15 -31.13 0.22
CA GLU A 351 31.31 -30.31 1.10
C GLU A 351 29.82 -30.39 0.68
N LEU A 352 29.55 -30.32 -0.61
CA LEU A 352 28.18 -30.42 -1.14
C LEU A 352 27.54 -31.77 -0.86
N LEU A 353 28.31 -32.87 -1.01
CA LEU A 353 27.83 -34.23 -0.71
C LEU A 353 27.63 -34.45 0.80
N GLU A 354 28.47 -33.91 1.64
CA GLU A 354 28.31 -33.99 3.11
C GLU A 354 27.05 -33.21 3.54
N ARG A 355 26.82 -32.03 3.00
CA ARG A 355 25.61 -31.24 3.26
C ARG A 355 24.34 -31.95 2.79
N ALA A 356 24.39 -32.63 1.64
CA ALA A 356 23.27 -33.43 1.14
C ALA A 356 22.93 -34.59 2.09
N ARG A 357 23.95 -35.30 2.60
CA ARG A 357 23.75 -36.38 3.59
C ARG A 357 23.17 -35.88 4.89
N LEU A 358 23.69 -34.74 5.39
CA LEU A 358 23.15 -34.10 6.59
C LEU A 358 21.67 -33.71 6.40
N LEU A 359 21.33 -33.15 5.24
CA LEU A 359 19.93 -32.81 4.90
C LEU A 359 19.03 -34.04 4.91
N GLU A 360 19.47 -35.16 4.29
CA GLU A 360 18.72 -36.40 4.30
C GLU A 360 18.53 -36.98 5.71
N GLU A 361 19.57 -36.94 6.54
CA GLU A 361 19.53 -37.38 7.93
C GLU A 361 18.51 -36.56 8.72
N LYS A 362 18.57 -35.22 8.62
CA LYS A 362 17.65 -34.32 9.32
C LYS A 362 16.21 -34.47 8.84
N CYS A 363 15.97 -34.59 7.54
CA CYS A 363 14.64 -34.92 7.05
C CYS A 363 14.08 -36.22 7.63
N ARG A 364 14.93 -37.25 7.80
CA ARG A 364 14.56 -38.52 8.38
C ARG A 364 14.26 -38.42 9.89
N GLU A 365 15.01 -37.64 10.62
CA GLU A 365 14.74 -37.33 12.06
C GLU A 365 13.33 -36.73 12.23
N PHE A 366 12.89 -35.89 11.30
CA PHE A 366 11.54 -35.31 11.28
C PHE A 366 10.50 -36.21 10.60
N ALA A 367 10.80 -37.52 10.43
CA ALA A 367 9.94 -38.50 9.79
C ALA A 367 9.55 -38.15 8.35
N VAL A 368 10.40 -37.43 7.61
CA VAL A 368 10.29 -37.19 6.17
C VAL A 368 11.31 -38.03 5.47
N GLU A 369 10.86 -39.17 4.96
CA GLU A 369 11.72 -40.11 4.22
C GLU A 369 11.87 -39.68 2.77
N GLY A 370 13.10 -39.75 2.25
CA GLY A 370 13.43 -39.39 0.87
C GLY A 370 14.95 -39.36 0.68
N SER A 371 15.39 -38.99 -0.51
CA SER A 371 16.79 -38.87 -0.87
C SER A 371 17.04 -37.66 -1.77
N VAL A 372 18.24 -37.08 -1.67
CA VAL A 372 18.73 -36.04 -2.58
C VAL A 372 19.20 -36.74 -3.87
N VAL A 373 18.52 -36.43 -4.98
CA VAL A 373 18.84 -37.03 -6.29
C VAL A 373 19.82 -36.19 -7.09
N GLN A 374 19.80 -34.88 -6.88
CA GLN A 374 20.67 -33.94 -7.60
C GLN A 374 20.99 -32.73 -6.75
N ILE A 375 22.21 -32.21 -6.89
CA ILE A 375 22.67 -31.00 -6.22
C ILE A 375 22.97 -29.96 -7.30
N HIS A 376 22.40 -28.80 -7.17
CA HIS A 376 22.61 -27.65 -8.06
C HIS A 376 23.29 -26.53 -7.27
N PRO A 377 24.64 -26.45 -7.30
CA PRO A 377 25.33 -25.36 -6.66
C PRO A 377 25.07 -24.04 -7.42
N GLY A 378 24.81 -22.98 -6.69
CA GLY A 378 24.62 -21.64 -7.24
C GLY A 378 25.44 -20.58 -6.51
N PRO A 379 25.47 -19.34 -6.98
CA PRO A 379 26.36 -18.30 -6.46
C PRO A 379 26.05 -17.90 -5.01
N VAL A 380 24.77 -17.95 -4.61
CA VAL A 380 24.29 -17.50 -3.30
C VAL A 380 23.65 -18.64 -2.52
N VAL A 381 22.91 -19.50 -3.20
CA VAL A 381 22.23 -20.67 -2.62
C VAL A 381 22.59 -21.93 -3.37
N THR A 382 22.62 -23.06 -2.68
CA THR A 382 22.69 -24.39 -3.29
C THR A 382 21.31 -25.02 -3.22
N THR A 383 20.81 -25.52 -4.35
CA THR A 383 19.51 -26.20 -4.43
C THR A 383 19.73 -27.71 -4.37
N PHE A 384 19.20 -28.34 -3.33
CA PHE A 384 19.18 -29.81 -3.17
C PHE A 384 17.84 -30.31 -3.71
N GLU A 385 17.89 -31.11 -4.77
CA GLU A 385 16.71 -31.74 -5.34
C GLU A 385 16.36 -32.99 -4.54
N PHE A 386 15.41 -32.84 -3.62
CA PHE A 386 14.97 -33.89 -2.72
C PHE A 386 13.78 -34.66 -3.31
N LYS A 387 13.90 -35.96 -3.41
CA LYS A 387 12.83 -36.85 -3.83
C LYS A 387 12.20 -37.55 -2.60
N PRO A 388 10.98 -37.13 -2.19
CA PRO A 388 10.32 -37.77 -1.07
C PRO A 388 9.85 -39.19 -1.45
N ASN A 389 9.79 -40.08 -0.46
CA ASN A 389 9.23 -41.41 -0.63
C ASN A 389 7.71 -41.36 -0.87
N ALA A 390 7.15 -42.42 -1.41
CA ALA A 390 5.71 -42.55 -1.65
C ALA A 390 4.92 -42.35 -0.33
N GLY A 391 3.89 -41.53 -0.36
CA GLY A 391 3.04 -41.23 0.81
C GLY A 391 3.46 -39.97 1.64
N VAL A 392 4.62 -39.39 1.39
CA VAL A 392 5.01 -38.16 2.03
C VAL A 392 4.29 -36.96 1.36
N LYS A 393 3.48 -36.24 2.14
CA LYS A 393 2.76 -35.05 1.66
C LYS A 393 3.72 -33.86 1.52
N TYR A 394 3.55 -33.10 0.44
CA TYR A 394 4.34 -31.86 0.22
C TYR A 394 4.28 -30.87 1.40
N SER A 395 3.08 -30.69 1.98
CA SER A 395 2.91 -29.81 3.16
C SER A 395 3.71 -30.27 4.38
N LYS A 396 4.03 -31.57 4.51
CA LYS A 396 4.88 -32.05 5.59
C LYS A 396 6.33 -31.59 5.41
N ILE A 397 6.79 -31.48 4.17
CA ILE A 397 8.13 -30.99 3.85
C ILE A 397 8.21 -29.48 4.05
N THR A 398 7.25 -28.73 3.53
CA THR A 398 7.23 -27.25 3.67
C THR A 398 7.07 -26.77 5.11
N ASN A 399 6.43 -27.56 5.98
CA ASN A 399 6.31 -27.20 7.39
C ASN A 399 7.64 -27.38 8.17
N LEU A 400 8.65 -28.04 7.58
CA LEU A 400 9.97 -28.21 8.18
C LEU A 400 10.94 -27.05 7.88
N GLU A 401 10.51 -25.98 7.26
CA GLU A 401 11.38 -24.86 6.89
C GLU A 401 12.18 -24.35 8.07
N ASP A 402 11.51 -24.05 9.19
CA ASP A 402 12.15 -23.52 10.40
C ASP A 402 13.05 -24.58 11.09
N ASP A 403 12.62 -25.84 11.13
CA ASP A 403 13.38 -26.92 11.71
C ASP A 403 14.67 -27.21 10.91
N LEU A 404 14.55 -27.15 9.57
CA LEU A 404 15.70 -27.30 8.67
C LEU A 404 16.64 -26.10 8.75
N CYS A 405 16.14 -24.88 8.96
CA CYS A 405 16.99 -23.70 9.21
C CYS A 405 17.89 -23.95 10.42
N LEU A 406 17.31 -24.44 11.51
CA LEU A 406 18.06 -24.73 12.74
C LEU A 406 19.05 -25.89 12.52
N ALA A 407 18.59 -27.00 11.94
CA ALA A 407 19.38 -28.21 11.75
C ALA A 407 20.57 -28.05 10.79
N MET A 408 20.36 -27.22 9.72
CA MET A 408 21.40 -26.93 8.73
C MET A 408 22.23 -25.66 9.07
N GLN A 409 21.97 -25.04 10.22
CA GLN A 409 22.61 -23.79 10.65
C GLN A 409 22.52 -22.70 9.57
N ALA A 410 21.36 -22.63 8.91
CA ALA A 410 21.07 -21.71 7.81
C ALA A 410 20.24 -20.51 8.30
N GLU A 411 20.47 -19.34 7.72
CA GLU A 411 19.68 -18.13 8.02
C GLU A 411 18.22 -18.28 7.56
N SER A 412 18.01 -18.96 6.44
CA SER A 412 16.69 -19.30 5.91
C SER A 412 16.79 -20.50 4.96
N VAL A 413 15.73 -21.26 4.82
CA VAL A 413 15.60 -22.34 3.84
C VAL A 413 14.33 -22.11 3.04
N LEU A 414 14.42 -22.06 1.71
CA LEU A 414 13.27 -21.95 0.85
C LEU A 414 12.99 -23.31 0.20
N ILE A 415 11.74 -23.78 0.31
CA ILE A 415 11.30 -25.07 -0.22
C ILE A 415 10.27 -24.84 -1.33
N ASP A 416 10.61 -25.22 -2.55
CA ASP A 416 9.72 -25.04 -3.71
C ASP A 416 9.62 -26.32 -4.56
N ARG A 417 8.55 -26.43 -5.34
CA ARG A 417 8.33 -27.56 -6.26
C ARG A 417 9.09 -27.34 -7.55
N ILE A 418 9.80 -28.38 -7.99
CA ILE A 418 10.46 -28.36 -9.30
C ILE A 418 9.44 -28.70 -10.39
N PRO A 419 9.20 -27.80 -11.37
CA PRO A 419 8.23 -28.05 -12.43
C PRO A 419 8.54 -29.30 -13.26
N GLY A 420 7.53 -30.11 -13.50
CA GLY A 420 7.67 -31.33 -14.33
C GLY A 420 8.39 -32.49 -13.65
N LYS A 421 8.79 -32.36 -12.38
CA LYS A 421 9.43 -33.44 -11.61
C LYS A 421 8.63 -33.78 -10.34
N SER A 422 8.80 -35.01 -9.85
CA SER A 422 8.25 -35.47 -8.57
C SER A 422 9.16 -35.15 -7.39
N THR A 423 9.99 -34.14 -7.52
CA THR A 423 11.02 -33.70 -6.56
C THR A 423 10.73 -32.30 -6.04
N VAL A 424 11.32 -32.00 -4.90
CA VAL A 424 11.21 -30.71 -4.23
C VAL A 424 12.61 -30.09 -4.17
N GLY A 425 12.74 -28.83 -4.54
CA GLY A 425 13.97 -28.06 -4.41
C GLY A 425 14.07 -27.47 -3.00
N ILE A 426 15.06 -27.89 -2.24
CA ILE A 426 15.39 -27.32 -0.93
C ILE A 426 16.58 -26.41 -1.15
N GLN A 427 16.38 -25.09 -1.04
CA GLN A 427 17.40 -24.09 -1.29
C GLN A 427 18.04 -23.68 0.03
N ILE A 428 19.31 -23.97 0.19
CA ILE A 428 20.09 -23.68 1.40
C ILE A 428 21.16 -22.65 1.07
N PRO A 429 21.31 -21.57 1.84
CA PRO A 429 22.33 -20.55 1.62
C PRO A 429 23.74 -21.12 1.69
N ASN A 430 24.61 -20.64 0.83
CA ASN A 430 26.04 -20.93 0.92
C ASN A 430 26.64 -20.20 2.12
N GLN A 431 27.66 -20.77 2.75
CA GLN A 431 28.39 -20.11 3.84
C GLN A 431 29.10 -18.85 3.31
N ASP A 432 29.83 -18.99 2.20
CA ASP A 432 30.42 -17.88 1.47
C ASP A 432 29.55 -17.59 0.24
N ARG A 433 28.90 -16.45 0.23
CA ARG A 433 28.01 -16.01 -0.84
C ARG A 433 28.76 -15.15 -1.85
N GLU A 434 28.60 -15.45 -3.11
CA GLU A 434 29.19 -14.67 -4.21
C GLU A 434 28.44 -13.33 -4.36
N GLN A 435 29.19 -12.24 -4.53
CA GLN A 435 28.63 -10.95 -4.86
C GLN A 435 28.59 -10.82 -6.37
N ILE A 436 27.38 -10.79 -6.95
CA ILE A 436 27.19 -10.72 -8.40
C ILE A 436 27.51 -9.31 -8.88
N SER A 437 28.49 -9.17 -9.75
CA SER A 437 28.86 -7.88 -10.33
C SER A 437 27.88 -7.48 -11.45
N LEU A 438 27.44 -6.21 -11.47
CA LEU A 438 26.63 -5.70 -12.58
C LEU A 438 27.40 -5.76 -13.90
N ARG A 439 28.71 -5.48 -13.89
CA ARG A 439 29.57 -5.57 -15.07
C ARG A 439 29.51 -6.94 -15.74
N GLU A 440 29.58 -8.03 -14.95
CA GLU A 440 29.48 -9.40 -15.45
C GLU A 440 28.16 -9.64 -16.22
N LEU A 441 27.04 -9.09 -15.71
CA LEU A 441 25.75 -9.22 -16.38
C LEU A 441 25.69 -8.42 -17.67
N LEU A 442 26.26 -7.22 -17.71
CA LEU A 442 26.30 -6.38 -18.91
C LEU A 442 27.24 -6.97 -19.98
N GLU A 443 28.28 -7.70 -19.57
CA GLU A 443 29.19 -8.45 -20.46
C GLU A 443 28.58 -9.76 -20.97
N SER A 444 27.54 -10.27 -20.32
CA SER A 444 26.89 -11.53 -20.69
C SER A 444 26.32 -11.51 -22.11
N GLU A 445 26.35 -12.67 -22.76
CA GLU A 445 25.81 -12.83 -24.11
C GLU A 445 24.31 -12.55 -24.18
N VAL A 446 23.56 -12.90 -23.13
CA VAL A 446 22.12 -12.65 -23.01
C VAL A 446 21.81 -11.15 -23.08
N TYR A 447 22.57 -10.33 -22.34
CA TYR A 447 22.38 -8.87 -22.37
C TYR A 447 22.86 -8.27 -23.71
N ARG A 448 23.97 -8.73 -24.27
CA ARG A 448 24.49 -8.22 -25.55
C ARG A 448 23.54 -8.52 -26.71
N ARG A 449 22.93 -9.70 -26.78
CA ARG A 449 21.97 -10.09 -27.83
C ARG A 449 20.61 -9.40 -27.73
N SER A 450 20.27 -8.84 -26.59
CA SER A 450 19.00 -8.12 -26.45
C SER A 450 18.96 -6.92 -27.41
N THR A 451 17.85 -6.75 -28.12
CA THR A 451 17.66 -5.64 -29.08
C THR A 451 16.93 -4.45 -28.45
N SER A 452 16.25 -4.67 -27.32
CA SER A 452 15.48 -3.63 -26.63
C SER A 452 16.39 -2.58 -25.98
N LYS A 453 16.00 -1.31 -26.10
CA LYS A 453 16.69 -0.17 -25.47
C LYS A 453 16.47 -0.06 -23.96
N ILE A 454 15.42 -0.70 -23.45
CA ILE A 454 15.02 -0.70 -22.05
C ILE A 454 15.18 -2.08 -21.41
N SER A 455 16.25 -2.80 -21.80
CA SER A 455 16.63 -4.08 -21.21
C SER A 455 17.21 -3.89 -19.80
N LEU A 456 16.73 -4.72 -18.86
CA LEU A 456 17.11 -4.69 -17.45
C LEU A 456 17.94 -5.94 -17.12
N ALA A 457 19.15 -5.77 -16.64
CA ALA A 457 19.98 -6.83 -16.09
C ALA A 457 19.54 -7.07 -14.62
N LEU A 458 18.61 -8.01 -14.43
CA LEU A 458 17.99 -8.23 -13.11
C LEU A 458 18.88 -9.05 -12.16
N GLY A 459 19.79 -9.87 -12.66
CA GLY A 459 20.65 -10.67 -11.81
C GLY A 459 21.00 -12.02 -12.39
N LYS A 460 21.30 -12.99 -11.51
CA LYS A 460 21.51 -14.39 -11.85
C LYS A 460 20.40 -15.25 -11.26
N THR A 461 20.06 -16.34 -11.95
CA THR A 461 19.18 -17.38 -11.39
C THR A 461 19.87 -18.12 -10.25
N ILE A 462 19.12 -18.94 -9.52
CA ILE A 462 19.68 -19.82 -8.48
C ILE A 462 20.75 -20.79 -9.01
N HIS A 463 20.84 -20.98 -10.32
CA HIS A 463 21.83 -21.83 -10.99
C HIS A 463 23.03 -21.04 -11.53
N GLY A 464 23.05 -19.71 -11.32
CA GLY A 464 24.12 -18.83 -11.77
C GLY A 464 24.00 -18.29 -13.19
N GLU A 465 22.91 -18.58 -13.89
CA GLU A 465 22.66 -18.08 -15.25
C GLU A 465 22.24 -16.60 -15.24
N PRO A 466 22.80 -15.75 -16.11
CA PRO A 466 22.37 -14.36 -16.23
C PRO A 466 20.90 -14.25 -16.65
N PHE A 467 20.15 -13.41 -15.93
CA PHE A 467 18.75 -13.13 -16.21
C PHE A 467 18.57 -11.67 -16.62
N VAL A 468 18.15 -11.47 -17.85
CA VAL A 468 17.86 -10.17 -18.45
C VAL A 468 16.40 -10.11 -18.85
N ALA A 469 15.73 -9.06 -18.45
CA ALA A 469 14.32 -8.82 -18.75
C ALA A 469 14.20 -7.59 -19.64
N ASP A 470 13.15 -7.57 -20.46
CA ASP A 470 12.84 -6.42 -21.31
C ASP A 470 11.60 -5.70 -20.76
N LEU A 471 11.76 -4.43 -20.38
CA LEU A 471 10.68 -3.62 -19.84
C LEU A 471 9.55 -3.38 -20.88
N ALA A 472 9.83 -3.44 -22.18
CA ALA A 472 8.80 -3.38 -23.21
C ALA A 472 7.86 -4.59 -23.17
N THR A 473 8.38 -5.77 -22.80
CA THR A 473 7.58 -6.99 -22.65
C THR A 473 6.91 -7.08 -21.26
N MET A 474 7.56 -6.51 -20.24
CA MET A 474 7.03 -6.36 -18.87
C MET A 474 6.70 -4.88 -18.64
N PRO A 475 5.62 -4.35 -19.20
CA PRO A 475 5.46 -2.91 -19.46
C PRO A 475 5.63 -2.01 -18.24
N HIS A 476 5.35 -2.54 -17.05
CA HIS A 476 5.44 -1.82 -15.79
C HIS A 476 5.89 -2.78 -14.69
N LEU A 477 6.71 -2.29 -13.79
CA LEU A 477 7.34 -3.08 -12.74
C LEU A 477 7.03 -2.49 -11.37
N LEU A 478 6.49 -3.31 -10.49
CA LEU A 478 6.33 -3.00 -9.08
C LEU A 478 7.43 -3.67 -8.26
N ILE A 479 8.12 -2.90 -7.44
CA ILE A 479 9.23 -3.36 -6.61
C ILE A 479 8.93 -3.06 -5.15
N ALA A 480 9.04 -4.04 -4.27
CA ALA A 480 8.91 -3.78 -2.84
C ALA A 480 9.90 -4.60 -2.02
N GLY A 481 10.23 -4.09 -0.82
CA GLY A 481 11.13 -4.77 0.10
C GLY A 481 11.51 -3.89 1.30
N SER A 482 11.95 -4.51 2.38
CA SER A 482 12.38 -3.79 3.59
C SER A 482 13.69 -3.02 3.37
N THR A 483 13.96 -2.06 4.23
CA THR A 483 15.23 -1.32 4.23
C THR A 483 16.42 -2.27 4.36
N GLY A 484 17.44 -2.07 3.53
CA GLY A 484 18.63 -2.94 3.50
C GLY A 484 18.46 -4.27 2.76
N ALA A 485 17.27 -4.58 2.21
CA ALA A 485 17.02 -5.79 1.43
C ALA A 485 17.72 -5.80 0.05
N GLY A 486 18.15 -4.63 -0.45
CA GLY A 486 18.80 -4.47 -1.74
C GLY A 486 17.94 -3.77 -2.81
N LYS A 487 16.77 -3.21 -2.43
CA LYS A 487 15.84 -2.51 -3.33
C LYS A 487 16.53 -1.38 -4.12
N SER A 488 17.19 -0.44 -3.43
CA SER A 488 17.83 0.72 -4.04
C SER A 488 19.00 0.32 -4.94
N VAL A 489 19.81 -0.65 -4.53
CA VAL A 489 20.88 -1.22 -5.36
C VAL A 489 20.31 -1.87 -6.62
N GLY A 490 19.18 -2.59 -6.49
CA GLY A 490 18.48 -3.20 -7.62
C GLY A 490 17.95 -2.15 -8.60
N ILE A 491 17.35 -1.06 -8.14
CA ILE A 491 16.88 0.05 -8.97
C ILE A 491 18.06 0.70 -9.69
N ASN A 492 19.16 0.98 -8.99
CA ASN A 492 20.38 1.52 -9.59
C ASN A 492 20.97 0.58 -10.65
N GLY A 493 20.94 -0.73 -10.42
CA GLY A 493 21.35 -1.73 -11.40
C GLY A 493 20.48 -1.72 -12.67
N MET A 494 19.16 -1.59 -12.50
CA MET A 494 18.21 -1.49 -13.62
C MET A 494 18.41 -0.20 -14.43
N LEU A 495 18.54 0.96 -13.76
CA LEU A 495 18.83 2.24 -14.40
C LEU A 495 20.15 2.20 -15.16
N THR A 496 21.19 1.69 -14.52
CA THR A 496 22.50 1.51 -15.15
C THR A 496 22.41 0.64 -16.39
N SER A 497 21.63 -0.46 -16.34
CA SER A 497 21.42 -1.32 -17.53
C SER A 497 20.84 -0.53 -18.71
N ILE A 498 19.87 0.35 -18.47
CA ILE A 498 19.28 1.20 -19.51
C ILE A 498 20.33 2.19 -20.03
N LEU A 499 21.03 2.88 -19.12
CA LEU A 499 22.00 3.93 -19.46
C LEU A 499 23.23 3.42 -20.26
N TYR A 500 23.59 2.13 -20.09
CA TYR A 500 24.66 1.50 -20.90
C TYR A 500 24.23 1.12 -22.31
N ARG A 501 22.92 1.17 -22.63
CA ARG A 501 22.38 0.70 -23.92
C ARG A 501 21.67 1.78 -24.72
N ALA A 502 21.13 2.78 -24.07
CA ALA A 502 20.28 3.79 -24.66
C ALA A 502 20.92 5.16 -24.64
N THR A 503 20.73 5.91 -25.74
CA THR A 503 21.06 7.33 -25.82
C THR A 503 19.88 8.18 -25.32
N PRO A 504 20.05 9.48 -25.03
CA PRO A 504 18.94 10.38 -24.70
C PRO A 504 17.84 10.48 -25.75
N ASP A 505 18.18 10.17 -27.03
CA ASP A 505 17.20 10.12 -28.12
C ASP A 505 16.43 8.79 -28.16
N ASP A 506 16.98 7.73 -27.56
CA ASP A 506 16.33 6.42 -27.45
C ASP A 506 15.41 6.36 -26.20
N VAL A 507 15.89 6.90 -25.04
CA VAL A 507 15.19 6.80 -23.73
C VAL A 507 15.29 8.10 -22.96
N ARG A 508 14.16 8.56 -22.45
CA ARG A 508 14.03 9.67 -21.50
C ARG A 508 13.56 9.18 -20.16
N LEU A 509 13.96 9.86 -19.10
CA LEU A 509 13.72 9.46 -17.73
C LEU A 509 12.99 10.58 -16.96
N ILE A 510 12.00 10.18 -16.17
CA ILE A 510 11.43 10.99 -15.09
C ILE A 510 11.70 10.23 -13.79
N MET A 511 12.45 10.84 -12.89
CA MET A 511 12.83 10.23 -11.62
C MET A 511 12.17 10.97 -10.47
N VAL A 512 11.60 10.19 -9.53
CA VAL A 512 10.94 10.71 -8.32
C VAL A 512 11.59 10.07 -7.11
N ASP A 513 12.21 10.90 -6.27
CA ASP A 513 12.85 10.49 -5.03
C ASP A 513 12.54 11.52 -3.93
N PRO A 514 11.49 11.31 -3.14
CA PRO A 514 11.08 12.24 -2.08
C PRO A 514 12.15 12.48 -1.01
N LYS A 515 13.10 11.57 -0.88
CA LYS A 515 14.19 11.67 0.11
C LYS A 515 15.49 12.21 -0.48
N ARG A 516 15.61 12.26 -1.79
CA ARG A 516 16.80 12.68 -2.54
C ARG A 516 18.08 11.91 -2.19
N LEU A 517 17.94 10.67 -1.71
CA LEU A 517 19.07 9.86 -1.25
C LEU A 517 19.55 8.85 -2.28
N GLU A 518 18.62 8.31 -3.08
CA GLU A 518 18.87 7.15 -3.93
C GLU A 518 19.08 7.54 -5.39
N LEU A 519 18.27 8.47 -5.91
CA LEU A 519 18.29 8.88 -7.32
C LEU A 519 18.92 10.27 -7.55
N GLY A 520 19.14 11.04 -6.50
CA GLY A 520 19.73 12.38 -6.62
C GLY A 520 21.11 12.41 -7.30
N MET A 521 21.85 11.30 -7.31
CA MET A 521 23.12 11.18 -8.01
C MET A 521 23.00 11.27 -9.54
N TYR A 522 21.81 11.04 -10.10
CA TYR A 522 21.53 11.12 -11.54
C TYR A 522 21.05 12.50 -12.00
N ASP A 523 20.92 13.49 -11.09
CA ASP A 523 20.61 14.88 -11.50
C ASP A 523 21.56 15.32 -12.63
N ASP A 524 21.04 16.11 -13.57
CA ASP A 524 21.76 16.70 -14.72
C ASP A 524 22.29 15.70 -15.76
N ILE A 525 21.89 14.43 -15.76
CA ILE A 525 22.21 13.55 -16.89
C ILE A 525 21.33 13.89 -18.10
N PRO A 526 21.85 13.76 -19.35
CA PRO A 526 21.14 14.18 -20.56
C PRO A 526 19.85 13.42 -20.86
N HIS A 527 19.58 12.30 -20.16
CA HIS A 527 18.37 11.49 -20.30
C HIS A 527 17.18 12.05 -19.53
N LEU A 528 17.38 12.95 -18.56
CA LEU A 528 16.31 13.48 -17.75
C LEU A 528 15.41 14.45 -18.53
N LEU A 529 14.09 14.32 -18.33
CA LEU A 529 13.08 15.28 -18.80
C LEU A 529 12.82 16.41 -17.80
N THR A 530 13.03 16.15 -16.52
CA THR A 530 12.89 17.10 -15.42
C THR A 530 13.98 16.81 -14.37
N PRO A 531 14.41 17.77 -13.54
CA PRO A 531 15.23 17.45 -12.37
C PRO A 531 14.60 16.35 -11.53
N VAL A 532 15.38 15.62 -10.76
CA VAL A 532 14.82 14.58 -9.86
C VAL A 532 13.76 15.21 -8.94
N VAL A 533 12.53 14.74 -9.08
CA VAL A 533 11.36 15.31 -8.38
C VAL A 533 11.37 14.87 -6.93
N VAL A 534 11.34 15.82 -6.00
CA VAL A 534 11.37 15.57 -4.55
C VAL A 534 9.99 15.77 -3.92
N ASP A 535 9.25 16.78 -4.39
CA ASP A 535 7.92 17.08 -3.84
C ASP A 535 6.86 16.09 -4.34
N PRO A 536 6.11 15.43 -3.42
CA PRO A 536 5.04 14.51 -3.79
C PRO A 536 3.93 15.12 -4.66
N LYS A 537 3.63 16.42 -4.54
CA LYS A 537 2.65 17.09 -5.39
C LYS A 537 3.18 17.27 -6.82
N GLN A 538 4.43 17.68 -6.95
CA GLN A 538 5.09 17.76 -8.26
C GLN A 538 5.21 16.37 -8.91
N ALA A 539 5.43 15.32 -8.12
CA ALA A 539 5.41 13.94 -8.60
C ALA A 539 4.03 13.52 -9.13
N ALA A 540 2.94 13.92 -8.46
CA ALA A 540 1.59 13.69 -8.96
C ALA A 540 1.34 14.46 -10.28
N ASN A 541 1.87 15.68 -10.40
CA ASN A 541 1.82 16.47 -11.64
C ASN A 541 2.58 15.77 -12.78
N ALA A 542 3.78 15.25 -12.50
CA ALA A 542 4.58 14.49 -13.48
C ALA A 542 3.85 13.22 -13.96
N LEU A 543 3.14 12.52 -13.10
CA LEU A 543 2.31 11.38 -13.50
C LEU A 543 1.10 11.83 -14.36
N ARG A 544 0.46 12.95 -14.04
CA ARG A 544 -0.61 13.53 -14.88
C ARG A 544 -0.07 13.95 -16.26
N TRP A 545 1.09 14.58 -16.28
CA TRP A 545 1.79 14.91 -17.53
C TRP A 545 2.06 13.66 -18.38
N ALA A 546 2.55 12.58 -17.76
CA ALA A 546 2.80 11.32 -18.47
C ALA A 546 1.51 10.71 -19.06
N VAL A 547 0.34 10.91 -18.42
CA VAL A 547 -0.96 10.51 -18.97
C VAL A 547 -1.30 11.33 -20.21
N ARG A 548 -1.07 12.65 -20.19
CA ARG A 548 -1.30 13.51 -21.37
C ARG A 548 -0.37 13.17 -22.51
N GLU A 549 0.90 13.01 -22.23
CA GLU A 549 1.91 12.57 -23.21
C GLU A 549 1.52 11.24 -23.85
N MET A 550 1.01 10.29 -23.06
CA MET A 550 0.46 9.04 -23.56
C MET A 550 -0.68 9.27 -24.56
N GLU A 551 -1.63 10.16 -24.24
CA GLU A 551 -2.76 10.48 -25.11
C GLU A 551 -2.31 11.17 -26.41
N GLU A 552 -1.36 12.06 -26.31
CA GLU A 552 -0.78 12.74 -27.47
C GLU A 552 -0.05 11.74 -28.39
N ARG A 553 0.75 10.85 -27.81
CA ARG A 553 1.40 9.78 -28.59
C ARG A 553 0.40 8.86 -29.26
N TYR A 554 -0.74 8.57 -28.63
CA TYR A 554 -1.82 7.82 -29.28
C TYR A 554 -2.38 8.55 -30.51
N ARG A 555 -2.54 9.88 -30.46
CA ARG A 555 -2.94 10.69 -31.62
C ARG A 555 -1.91 10.60 -32.75
N LEU A 556 -0.60 10.71 -32.42
CA LEU A 556 0.47 10.58 -33.40
C LEU A 556 0.51 9.19 -34.04
N LEU A 557 0.39 8.12 -33.24
CA LEU A 557 0.37 6.76 -33.75
C LEU A 557 -0.85 6.51 -34.65
N ALA A 558 -2.00 7.04 -34.24
CA ALA A 558 -3.24 6.94 -35.03
C ALA A 558 -3.16 7.69 -36.37
N ALA A 559 -2.56 8.90 -36.39
CA ALA A 559 -2.33 9.68 -37.59
C ALA A 559 -1.41 8.97 -38.59
N GLU A 560 -0.44 8.18 -38.07
CA GLU A 560 0.48 7.38 -38.90
C GLU A 560 -0.06 5.97 -39.21
N GLY A 561 -1.22 5.60 -38.64
CA GLY A 561 -1.84 4.29 -38.87
C GLY A 561 -1.10 3.11 -38.27
N VAL A 562 -0.29 3.33 -37.22
CA VAL A 562 0.52 2.30 -36.56
C VAL A 562 -0.01 1.96 -35.17
N ARG A 563 0.38 0.77 -34.66
CA ARG A 563 -0.16 0.25 -33.41
C ARG A 563 0.78 0.39 -32.22
N ASN A 564 2.07 0.62 -32.45
CA ASN A 564 3.08 0.72 -31.40
C ASN A 564 4.21 1.67 -31.80
N ILE A 565 4.93 2.14 -30.77
CA ILE A 565 6.04 3.08 -30.90
C ILE A 565 7.19 2.53 -31.78
N GLU A 566 7.45 1.23 -31.74
CA GLU A 566 8.54 0.62 -32.52
C GLU A 566 8.27 0.72 -34.02
N GLN A 567 7.04 0.49 -34.44
CA GLN A 567 6.63 0.64 -35.83
C GLN A 567 6.63 2.10 -36.24
N PHE A 568 6.14 2.99 -35.36
CA PHE A 568 6.20 4.44 -35.59
C PHE A 568 7.64 4.90 -35.81
N ASN A 569 8.55 4.55 -34.90
CA ASN A 569 9.95 4.94 -34.99
C ASN A 569 10.65 4.37 -36.24
N ARG A 570 10.28 3.16 -36.64
CA ARG A 570 10.81 2.54 -37.89
C ARG A 570 10.35 3.32 -39.11
N ASN A 571 9.06 3.70 -39.17
CA ASN A 571 8.53 4.52 -40.26
C ASN A 571 9.18 5.90 -40.29
N MET A 572 9.38 6.54 -39.12
CA MET A 572 10.05 7.84 -39.02
C MET A 572 11.52 7.76 -39.50
N GLN A 573 12.24 6.73 -39.08
CA GLN A 573 13.64 6.51 -39.55
C GLN A 573 13.72 6.29 -41.07
N GLN A 574 12.76 5.55 -41.64
CA GLN A 574 12.67 5.33 -43.08
C GLN A 574 12.32 6.64 -43.79
N ALA A 575 11.36 7.42 -43.31
CA ALA A 575 10.99 8.72 -43.87
C ALA A 575 12.16 9.72 -43.86
N ILE A 576 12.96 9.74 -42.80
CA ILE A 576 14.19 10.54 -42.69
C ILE A 576 15.24 10.07 -43.70
N ALA A 577 15.43 8.76 -43.86
CA ALA A 577 16.38 8.19 -44.83
C ALA A 577 15.97 8.48 -46.28
N GLU A 578 14.68 8.46 -46.58
CA GLU A 578 14.09 8.80 -47.89
C GLU A 578 13.98 10.31 -48.12
N LYS A 579 14.37 11.16 -47.14
CA LYS A 579 14.24 12.64 -47.21
C LYS A 579 12.84 13.10 -47.54
N ARG A 580 11.82 12.43 -46.99
CA ARG A 580 10.43 12.77 -47.18
C ARG A 580 10.13 14.13 -46.55
N GLU A 581 9.37 14.96 -47.21
CA GLU A 581 8.92 16.23 -46.63
C GLU A 581 8.00 15.98 -45.46
N PRO A 582 8.21 16.68 -44.31
CA PRO A 582 7.31 16.55 -43.15
C PRO A 582 5.91 17.02 -43.50
N ARG A 583 4.89 16.38 -42.94
CA ARG A 583 3.54 16.91 -43.00
C ARG A 583 3.43 18.23 -42.20
N PRO A 584 2.53 19.13 -42.52
CA PRO A 584 2.46 20.46 -41.90
C PRO A 584 2.38 20.44 -40.35
N ASP A 585 1.84 19.37 -39.82
CA ASP A 585 1.58 19.22 -38.37
C ASP A 585 2.44 18.13 -37.70
N GLN A 586 3.50 17.62 -38.38
CA GLN A 586 4.28 16.49 -37.85
C GLN A 586 5.75 16.66 -38.10
N GLU A 587 6.56 16.73 -37.04
CA GLU A 587 8.01 16.63 -37.13
C GLU A 587 8.42 15.18 -37.45
N LEU A 588 9.33 15.00 -38.42
CA LEU A 588 9.94 13.70 -38.75
C LEU A 588 10.97 13.36 -37.65
N LYS A 589 10.52 12.96 -36.46
CA LYS A 589 11.40 12.60 -35.37
C LYS A 589 10.91 11.30 -34.69
N PRO A 590 11.83 10.33 -34.49
CA PRO A 590 11.49 9.16 -33.66
C PRO A 590 11.15 9.57 -32.23
N LEU A 591 10.14 8.91 -31.63
CA LEU A 591 9.75 9.13 -30.23
C LEU A 591 10.65 8.31 -29.32
N PRO A 592 11.24 8.92 -28.25
CA PRO A 592 11.97 8.17 -27.24
C PRO A 592 11.02 7.36 -26.36
N PHE A 593 11.48 6.24 -25.82
CA PHE A 593 10.81 5.62 -24.67
C PHE A 593 10.90 6.55 -23.46
N ILE A 594 9.85 6.57 -22.65
CA ILE A 594 9.85 7.30 -21.38
C ILE A 594 9.74 6.29 -20.25
N VAL A 595 10.69 6.34 -19.31
CA VAL A 595 10.67 5.50 -18.11
C VAL A 595 10.50 6.40 -16.89
N VAL A 596 9.38 6.22 -16.20
CA VAL A 596 9.08 6.92 -14.95
C VAL A 596 9.49 6.02 -13.79
N VAL A 597 10.42 6.49 -12.96
CA VAL A 597 10.97 5.74 -11.83
C VAL A 597 10.59 6.43 -10.53
N ILE A 598 9.92 5.70 -9.63
CA ILE A 598 9.53 6.18 -8.32
C ILE A 598 10.19 5.31 -7.27
N ASP A 599 11.09 5.88 -6.45
CA ASP A 599 11.80 5.13 -5.39
C ASP A 599 10.92 4.78 -4.20
N GLU A 600 10.02 5.72 -3.79
CA GLU A 600 9.13 5.47 -2.66
C GLU A 600 7.69 5.92 -2.96
N LEU A 601 6.90 4.97 -3.47
CA LEU A 601 5.48 5.19 -3.78
C LEU A 601 4.67 5.54 -2.53
N GLY A 602 5.04 4.99 -1.37
CA GLY A 602 4.31 5.23 -0.11
C GLY A 602 4.21 6.70 0.27
N ASP A 603 5.27 7.48 0.01
CA ASP A 603 5.29 8.90 0.35
C ASP A 603 4.36 9.71 -0.58
N LEU A 604 4.20 9.32 -1.84
CA LEU A 604 3.24 9.92 -2.76
C LEU A 604 1.79 9.58 -2.39
N MET A 605 1.53 8.31 -2.05
CA MET A 605 0.20 7.82 -1.70
C MET A 605 -0.35 8.50 -0.43
N MET A 606 0.53 8.92 0.48
CA MET A 606 0.13 9.65 1.69
C MET A 606 -0.34 11.08 1.40
N VAL A 607 0.15 11.73 0.35
CA VAL A 607 -0.12 13.15 0.05
C VAL A 607 -1.20 13.30 -1.02
N ALA A 608 -1.12 12.54 -2.10
CA ALA A 608 -1.99 12.66 -3.27
C ALA A 608 -2.52 11.28 -3.75
N GLY A 609 -2.84 10.36 -2.83
CA GLY A 609 -3.10 8.96 -3.10
C GLY A 609 -4.10 8.70 -4.23
N ASN A 610 -5.25 9.36 -4.24
CA ASN A 610 -6.28 9.15 -5.27
C ASN A 610 -5.82 9.56 -6.68
N GLU A 611 -5.11 10.68 -6.80
CA GLU A 611 -4.63 11.19 -8.09
C GLU A 611 -3.49 10.32 -8.63
N VAL A 612 -2.57 9.94 -7.76
CA VAL A 612 -1.44 9.05 -8.06
C VAL A 612 -1.94 7.67 -8.49
N GLU A 613 -2.86 7.08 -7.73
CA GLU A 613 -3.44 5.77 -8.05
C GLU A 613 -4.16 5.76 -9.40
N GLN A 614 -4.98 6.78 -9.68
CA GLN A 614 -5.68 6.90 -10.97
C GLN A 614 -4.71 7.07 -12.14
N SER A 615 -3.69 7.91 -11.99
CA SER A 615 -2.68 8.15 -13.03
C SER A 615 -1.85 6.88 -13.31
N ILE A 616 -1.40 6.18 -12.26
CA ILE A 616 -0.69 4.91 -12.38
C ILE A 616 -1.58 3.86 -13.07
N ALA A 617 -2.85 3.72 -12.64
CA ALA A 617 -3.77 2.76 -13.24
C ALA A 617 -3.98 3.03 -14.74
N ARG A 618 -4.17 4.30 -15.12
CA ARG A 618 -4.36 4.69 -16.51
C ARG A 618 -3.14 4.45 -17.38
N LEU A 619 -1.95 4.82 -16.87
CA LEU A 619 -0.68 4.53 -17.55
C LEU A 619 -0.45 3.03 -17.68
N ALA A 620 -0.66 2.26 -16.61
CA ALA A 620 -0.42 0.82 -16.64
C ALA A 620 -1.35 0.07 -17.60
N GLN A 621 -2.56 0.58 -17.85
CA GLN A 621 -3.51 0.00 -18.81
C GLN A 621 -3.17 0.30 -20.26
N MET A 622 -2.64 1.48 -20.55
CA MET A 622 -2.59 1.99 -21.93
C MET A 622 -1.18 2.35 -22.40
N ALA A 623 -0.24 2.70 -21.52
CA ALA A 623 1.01 3.33 -21.95
C ALA A 623 2.02 2.43 -22.66
N ARG A 624 1.87 1.09 -22.57
CA ARG A 624 2.76 0.12 -23.22
C ARG A 624 2.97 0.36 -24.72
N ALA A 625 1.87 0.58 -25.45
CA ALA A 625 1.94 0.72 -26.90
C ALA A 625 2.66 2.00 -27.35
N VAL A 626 2.62 3.04 -26.53
CA VAL A 626 3.22 4.34 -26.79
C VAL A 626 4.62 4.52 -26.18
N GLY A 627 5.17 3.45 -25.58
CA GLY A 627 6.54 3.43 -25.05
C GLY A 627 6.75 4.22 -23.77
N ILE A 628 5.73 4.30 -22.90
CA ILE A 628 5.85 4.88 -21.55
C ILE A 628 5.75 3.76 -20.53
N HIS A 629 6.76 3.66 -19.65
CA HIS A 629 6.93 2.56 -18.72
C HIS A 629 7.12 3.06 -17.29
N LEU A 630 6.64 2.28 -16.31
CA LEU A 630 6.72 2.61 -14.90
C LEU A 630 7.61 1.61 -14.17
N ILE A 631 8.51 2.11 -13.33
CA ILE A 631 9.22 1.34 -12.30
C ILE A 631 8.84 1.96 -10.96
N LEU A 632 7.93 1.30 -10.25
CA LEU A 632 7.38 1.79 -8.99
C LEU A 632 7.97 1.00 -7.84
N ALA A 633 8.62 1.68 -6.91
CA ALA A 633 9.22 1.02 -5.77
C ALA A 633 8.65 1.54 -4.44
N THR A 634 8.66 0.68 -3.40
CA THR A 634 8.26 1.06 -2.05
C THR A 634 8.95 0.22 -1.00
N GLN A 635 9.25 0.82 0.15
CA GLN A 635 9.69 0.13 1.37
C GLN A 635 8.54 -0.19 2.32
N ARG A 636 7.31 0.27 1.98
CA ARG A 636 6.11 0.09 2.80
C ARG A 636 5.11 -0.84 2.09
N PRO A 637 5.27 -2.17 2.23
CA PRO A 637 4.40 -3.14 1.59
C PRO A 637 3.04 -3.26 2.29
N SER A 638 2.30 -2.14 2.39
CA SER A 638 0.95 -2.08 2.96
C SER A 638 -0.12 -2.07 1.86
N VAL A 639 -1.34 -2.49 2.19
CA VAL A 639 -2.47 -2.48 1.24
C VAL A 639 -2.93 -1.06 0.87
N ASP A 640 -2.56 -0.05 1.67
CA ASP A 640 -2.86 1.35 1.41
C ASP A 640 -1.89 1.96 0.37
N VAL A 641 -0.72 1.36 0.20
CA VAL A 641 0.30 1.75 -0.80
C VAL A 641 0.20 0.86 -2.04
N ILE A 642 0.18 -0.46 -1.84
CA ILE A 642 0.04 -1.46 -2.91
C ILE A 642 -1.45 -1.86 -2.96
N THR A 643 -2.26 -1.00 -3.54
CA THR A 643 -3.71 -1.17 -3.59
C THR A 643 -4.11 -2.28 -4.57
N GLY A 644 -5.37 -2.73 -4.48
CA GLY A 644 -5.92 -3.69 -5.42
C GLY A 644 -5.91 -3.19 -6.86
N LEU A 645 -6.11 -1.88 -7.08
CA LEU A 645 -6.11 -1.26 -8.41
C LEU A 645 -4.69 -1.24 -9.02
N ILE A 646 -3.68 -0.89 -8.21
CA ILE A 646 -2.28 -0.95 -8.62
C ILE A 646 -1.88 -2.38 -8.97
N LYS A 647 -2.19 -3.36 -8.12
CA LYS A 647 -1.85 -4.77 -8.37
C LYS A 647 -2.50 -5.36 -9.61
N ALA A 648 -3.76 -4.99 -9.90
CA ALA A 648 -4.48 -5.46 -11.07
C ALA A 648 -3.83 -5.01 -12.39
N ASN A 649 -3.19 -3.83 -12.38
CA ASN A 649 -2.60 -3.22 -13.57
C ASN A 649 -1.09 -3.38 -13.67
N LEU A 650 -0.40 -3.79 -12.60
CA LEU A 650 1.03 -4.12 -12.58
C LEU A 650 1.23 -5.63 -12.30
N PRO A 651 1.16 -6.45 -13.34
CA PRO A 651 1.28 -7.90 -13.18
C PRO A 651 2.72 -8.34 -12.88
N THR A 652 3.73 -7.59 -13.33
CA THR A 652 5.14 -7.89 -13.05
C THR A 652 5.54 -7.28 -11.72
N ARG A 653 6.01 -8.12 -10.79
CA ARG A 653 6.37 -7.69 -9.44
C ARG A 653 7.67 -8.31 -8.99
N ILE A 654 8.46 -7.52 -8.29
CA ILE A 654 9.67 -7.97 -7.60
C ILE A 654 9.50 -7.74 -6.11
N ALA A 655 9.68 -8.78 -5.33
CA ALA A 655 9.80 -8.66 -3.88
C ALA A 655 11.22 -8.98 -3.45
N PHE A 656 11.89 -8.02 -2.85
CA PHE A 656 13.07 -8.25 -2.03
C PHE A 656 12.64 -8.74 -0.65
N ARG A 657 13.61 -9.07 0.22
CA ARG A 657 13.33 -9.53 1.58
C ARG A 657 12.36 -8.59 2.30
N VAL A 658 11.37 -9.17 2.96
CA VAL A 658 10.38 -8.48 3.80
C VAL A 658 10.34 -9.07 5.20
N ALA A 659 9.73 -8.35 6.14
CA ALA A 659 9.71 -8.75 7.55
C ALA A 659 8.70 -9.86 7.86
N SER A 660 7.63 -9.99 7.07
CA SER A 660 6.54 -10.90 7.40
C SER A 660 5.92 -11.58 6.18
N LYS A 661 5.27 -12.74 6.41
CA LYS A 661 4.44 -13.43 5.40
C LYS A 661 3.28 -12.58 4.89
N VAL A 662 2.79 -11.62 5.70
CA VAL A 662 1.73 -10.70 5.30
C VAL A 662 2.24 -9.73 4.25
N ASP A 663 3.44 -9.19 4.44
CA ASP A 663 4.08 -8.28 3.49
C ASP A 663 4.37 -8.98 2.16
N SER A 664 4.86 -10.22 2.20
CA SER A 664 5.06 -11.05 1.00
C SER A 664 3.76 -11.22 0.21
N ARG A 665 2.66 -11.55 0.89
CA ARG A 665 1.33 -11.66 0.27
C ARG A 665 0.81 -10.34 -0.27
N THR A 666 1.12 -9.24 0.39
CA THR A 666 0.71 -7.90 -0.09
C THR A 666 1.37 -7.59 -1.42
N ILE A 667 2.62 -7.98 -1.63
CA ILE A 667 3.36 -7.72 -2.87
C ILE A 667 3.04 -8.77 -3.95
N LEU A 668 3.25 -10.05 -3.63
CA LEU A 668 3.27 -11.15 -4.59
C LEU A 668 1.97 -11.96 -4.66
N ASP A 669 1.01 -11.71 -3.77
CA ASP A 669 -0.15 -12.56 -3.53
C ASP A 669 0.24 -14.01 -3.10
N GLY A 670 1.49 -14.21 -2.63
CA GLY A 670 2.05 -15.47 -2.17
C GLY A 670 3.12 -15.28 -1.11
N ASN A 671 3.53 -16.37 -0.46
CA ASN A 671 4.60 -16.38 0.54
C ASN A 671 5.96 -16.58 -0.14
N GLY A 672 7.05 -16.31 0.59
CA GLY A 672 8.43 -16.64 0.22
C GLY A 672 9.37 -15.45 0.29
N ALA A 673 8.89 -14.21 0.15
CA ALA A 673 9.78 -13.04 0.24
C ALA A 673 10.29 -12.78 1.68
N GLU A 674 9.62 -13.31 2.69
CA GLU A 674 10.07 -13.31 4.09
C GLU A 674 11.27 -14.23 4.34
N GLN A 675 11.50 -15.20 3.45
CA GLN A 675 12.57 -16.20 3.54
C GLN A 675 13.81 -15.81 2.72
N LEU A 676 13.77 -14.67 2.04
CA LEU A 676 14.90 -14.18 1.26
C LEU A 676 16.05 -13.72 2.19
N LEU A 677 17.26 -13.82 1.67
CA LEU A 677 18.50 -13.54 2.41
C LEU A 677 18.81 -12.03 2.53
N GLY A 678 18.12 -11.18 1.76
CA GLY A 678 18.49 -9.78 1.61
C GLY A 678 19.68 -9.57 0.66
N ARG A 679 20.26 -8.36 0.65
CA ARG A 679 21.42 -8.01 -0.20
C ARG A 679 21.23 -8.32 -1.68
N GLY A 680 20.02 -8.07 -2.20
CA GLY A 680 19.69 -8.29 -3.61
C GLY A 680 19.00 -9.62 -3.91
N ASP A 681 18.82 -10.52 -2.94
CA ASP A 681 18.02 -11.73 -3.10
C ASP A 681 16.54 -11.34 -3.26
N MET A 682 15.90 -11.78 -4.32
CA MET A 682 14.55 -11.36 -4.70
C MET A 682 13.73 -12.45 -5.37
N LEU A 683 12.41 -12.32 -5.28
CA LEU A 683 11.44 -13.10 -6.04
C LEU A 683 10.82 -12.23 -7.13
N LEU A 684 10.93 -12.68 -8.37
CA LEU A 684 10.26 -12.09 -9.53
C LEU A 684 8.98 -12.86 -9.84
N LEU A 685 7.86 -12.17 -9.94
CA LEU A 685 6.62 -12.66 -10.53
C LEU A 685 6.51 -12.13 -11.96
N PRO A 686 6.76 -12.96 -12.99
CA PRO A 686 6.64 -12.53 -14.38
C PRO A 686 5.17 -12.28 -14.79
N PRO A 687 4.92 -11.45 -15.84
CA PRO A 687 3.57 -11.27 -16.36
C PRO A 687 3.01 -12.63 -16.84
N ALA A 688 1.72 -12.83 -16.64
CA ALA A 688 1.01 -14.05 -17.02
C ALA A 688 1.52 -15.37 -16.39
N SER A 689 2.32 -15.30 -15.33
CA SER A 689 2.81 -16.43 -14.56
C SER A 689 2.25 -16.40 -13.13
N SER A 690 1.98 -17.58 -12.57
CA SER A 690 1.68 -17.73 -11.13
C SER A 690 2.87 -18.24 -10.32
N ARG A 691 4.03 -18.41 -10.94
CA ARG A 691 5.23 -18.92 -10.30
C ARG A 691 6.28 -17.84 -10.13
N PHE A 692 6.91 -17.84 -8.98
CA PHE A 692 8.01 -16.94 -8.67
C PHE A 692 9.32 -17.50 -9.25
N ILE A 693 10.16 -16.61 -9.74
CA ILE A 693 11.53 -16.90 -10.11
C ILE A 693 12.42 -16.25 -9.07
N ARG A 694 13.21 -17.05 -8.33
CA ARG A 694 14.20 -16.49 -7.41
C ARG A 694 15.42 -16.05 -8.19
N LEU A 695 15.80 -14.79 -8.00
CA LEU A 695 16.94 -14.16 -8.62
C LEU A 695 17.84 -13.53 -7.56
N HIS A 696 19.11 -13.49 -7.85
CA HIS A 696 20.09 -12.77 -7.03
C HIS A 696 20.53 -11.54 -7.80
N GLY A 697 20.09 -10.36 -7.33
CA GLY A 697 20.33 -9.08 -7.99
C GLY A 697 21.79 -8.69 -8.05
N PRO A 698 22.20 -7.93 -9.06
CA PRO A 698 23.56 -7.44 -9.18
C PRO A 698 23.85 -6.38 -8.12
N TYR A 699 25.11 -6.34 -7.72
CA TYR A 699 25.63 -5.27 -6.88
C TYR A 699 26.27 -4.21 -7.76
N ILE A 700 25.94 -2.97 -7.51
CA ILE A 700 26.61 -1.77 -7.99
C ILE A 700 26.89 -0.87 -6.79
N SER A 701 28.09 -0.36 -6.67
CA SER A 701 28.45 0.58 -5.61
C SER A 701 28.01 2.01 -5.96
N GLU A 702 27.84 2.85 -4.94
CA GLU A 702 27.56 4.28 -5.11
C GLU A 702 28.66 4.98 -5.94
N GLN A 703 29.92 4.54 -5.78
CA GLN A 703 31.05 5.08 -6.54
C GLN A 703 30.96 4.76 -8.03
N GLU A 704 30.54 3.54 -8.40
CA GLU A 704 30.32 3.14 -9.78
C GLU A 704 29.18 3.95 -10.42
N SER A 705 28.07 4.10 -9.70
CA SER A 705 26.93 4.92 -10.17
C SER A 705 27.33 6.39 -10.32
N ALA A 706 28.12 6.94 -9.41
CA ALA A 706 28.62 8.30 -9.48
C ALA A 706 29.61 8.50 -10.65
N ARG A 707 30.49 7.52 -10.94
CA ARG A 707 31.37 7.53 -12.11
C ARG A 707 30.57 7.54 -13.40
N LEU A 708 29.52 6.71 -13.47
CA LEU A 708 28.61 6.66 -14.61
C LEU A 708 27.89 8.00 -14.81
N ALA A 709 27.23 8.53 -13.76
CA ALA A 709 26.53 9.81 -13.83
C ALA A 709 27.46 10.97 -14.24
N SER A 710 28.66 11.01 -13.69
CA SER A 710 29.69 12.00 -14.07
C SER A 710 30.12 11.88 -15.55
N TYR A 711 30.25 10.65 -16.06
CA TYR A 711 30.51 10.41 -17.48
C TYR A 711 29.38 10.92 -18.37
N LEU A 712 28.13 10.63 -18.01
CA LEU A 712 26.94 11.03 -18.76
C LEU A 712 26.77 12.56 -18.81
N ARG A 713 26.99 13.27 -17.66
CA ARG A 713 26.96 14.74 -17.63
C ARG A 713 27.97 15.41 -18.57
N LYS A 714 29.11 14.76 -18.82
CA LYS A 714 30.12 15.26 -19.79
C LYS A 714 29.67 15.10 -21.22
N GLN A 715 28.72 14.23 -21.53
CA GLN A 715 28.22 13.99 -22.89
C GLN A 715 27.19 15.03 -23.34
N GLY A 716 26.49 15.69 -22.41
CA GLY A 716 25.52 16.73 -22.74
C GLY A 716 24.77 17.19 -21.50
N LYS A 717 24.05 18.29 -21.62
CA LYS A 717 23.12 18.80 -20.62
C LYS A 717 21.70 18.32 -20.92
N PRO A 718 20.86 18.08 -19.91
CA PRO A 718 19.46 17.75 -20.12
C PRO A 718 18.70 18.96 -20.69
N THR A 719 17.69 18.67 -21.49
CA THR A 719 16.69 19.65 -21.88
C THR A 719 15.47 19.39 -21.03
N TYR A 720 15.31 20.21 -19.99
CA TYR A 720 14.19 20.09 -19.06
C TYR A 720 12.91 20.68 -19.63
N ASP A 721 11.79 20.00 -19.38
CA ASP A 721 10.45 20.47 -19.66
C ASP A 721 9.78 20.87 -18.31
N GLU A 722 9.63 22.15 -18.09
CA GLU A 722 9.07 22.70 -16.85
C GLU A 722 7.57 22.34 -16.69
N SER A 723 6.86 22.08 -17.79
CA SER A 723 5.44 21.73 -17.78
C SER A 723 5.14 20.40 -17.04
N ILE A 724 6.18 19.54 -16.85
CA ILE A 724 6.06 18.24 -16.19
C ILE A 724 5.68 18.39 -14.71
N THR A 725 6.23 19.37 -14.03
CA THR A 725 6.06 19.54 -12.57
C THR A 725 5.08 20.66 -12.18
N GLN A 726 4.66 21.49 -13.16
CA GLN A 726 3.74 22.59 -12.92
C GLN A 726 2.31 22.09 -12.64
N ASP A 727 1.61 22.83 -11.76
CA ASP A 727 0.21 22.54 -11.48
C ASP A 727 -0.67 23.17 -12.58
N GLU A 728 -1.42 22.35 -13.29
CA GLU A 728 -2.33 22.81 -14.35
C GLU A 728 -3.35 23.85 -13.87
N LYS A 729 -3.75 23.75 -12.59
CA LYS A 729 -4.65 24.74 -12.00
C LYS A 729 -3.99 26.11 -11.86
N ALA A 730 -2.71 26.11 -11.49
CA ALA A 730 -1.93 27.34 -11.43
C ALA A 730 -1.58 27.88 -12.84
N ALA A 731 -1.31 26.97 -13.80
CA ALA A 731 -1.07 27.35 -15.19
C ALA A 731 -2.35 27.82 -15.89
N THR A 732 -3.51 27.25 -15.54
CA THR A 732 -4.82 27.71 -16.06
C THR A 732 -5.28 28.99 -15.35
N GLU A 733 -4.90 29.20 -14.09
CA GLU A 733 -5.10 30.46 -13.36
C GLU A 733 -4.10 31.54 -13.80
N GLY A 734 -2.88 31.15 -14.21
CA GLY A 734 -1.85 32.08 -14.75
C GLY A 734 -1.88 32.28 -16.27
N ALA A 735 -2.50 31.36 -17.03
CA ALA A 735 -2.68 31.43 -18.49
C ALA A 735 -4.13 31.74 -18.90
N LEU A 736 -4.98 32.12 -17.96
CA LEU A 736 -6.08 32.98 -18.29
C LEU A 736 -5.46 34.37 -18.58
N GLU A 737 -4.81 34.57 -19.73
CA GLU A 737 -5.06 35.73 -20.54
C GLU A 737 -6.58 35.77 -20.63
N PHE A 738 -7.18 36.53 -19.74
CA PHE A 738 -8.60 36.81 -19.81
C PHE A 738 -8.81 37.45 -21.16
N GLU A 739 -9.35 36.75 -22.15
CA GLU A 739 -10.06 37.38 -23.23
C GLU A 739 -10.91 38.44 -22.56
N LYS A 740 -10.57 39.71 -22.78
CA LYS A 740 -11.23 40.85 -22.13
C LYS A 740 -12.71 40.67 -22.42
N ASP A 741 -13.49 40.36 -21.37
CA ASP A 741 -14.93 40.19 -21.51
C ASP A 741 -15.47 41.50 -22.09
N ASP A 742 -16.24 41.43 -23.21
CA ASP A 742 -16.79 42.61 -23.91
C ASP A 742 -17.53 43.56 -22.97
N LEU A 743 -17.99 43.11 -21.80
CA LEU A 743 -18.66 43.93 -20.79
C LEU A 743 -17.73 44.42 -19.70
N TYR A 744 -16.42 44.15 -19.78
CA TYR A 744 -15.48 44.55 -18.71
C TYR A 744 -15.39 46.05 -18.52
N ASP A 745 -15.22 46.82 -19.60
CA ASP A 745 -15.07 48.27 -19.55
C ASP A 745 -16.34 48.93 -19.03
N GLU A 746 -17.51 48.40 -19.40
CA GLU A 746 -18.80 48.90 -18.89
C GLU A 746 -18.98 48.54 -17.41
N ALA A 747 -18.62 47.33 -17.00
CA ALA A 747 -18.68 46.86 -15.62
C ALA A 747 -17.74 47.69 -14.72
N ALA A 748 -16.50 47.95 -15.15
CA ALA A 748 -15.51 48.72 -14.42
C ALA A 748 -15.99 50.17 -14.23
N ARG A 749 -16.53 50.82 -15.27
CA ARG A 749 -17.11 52.16 -15.14
C ARG A 749 -18.29 52.19 -14.16
N ILE A 750 -19.19 51.19 -14.18
CA ILE A 750 -20.30 51.08 -13.23
C ILE A 750 -19.79 50.93 -11.79
N VAL A 751 -18.79 50.13 -11.53
CA VAL A 751 -18.22 49.89 -10.20
C VAL A 751 -17.54 51.15 -9.68
N VAL A 752 -16.71 51.79 -10.48
CA VAL A 752 -15.99 53.04 -10.10
C VAL A 752 -16.95 54.16 -9.85
N GLN A 753 -17.94 54.41 -10.73
CA GLN A 753 -18.93 55.48 -10.54
C GLN A 753 -19.86 55.24 -9.35
N SER A 754 -20.27 54.00 -9.10
CA SER A 754 -21.14 53.66 -7.97
C SER A 754 -20.38 53.61 -6.63
N GLY A 755 -19.03 53.41 -6.65
CA GLY A 755 -18.22 53.20 -5.45
C GLY A 755 -18.51 51.87 -4.74
N GLN A 756 -19.15 50.92 -5.42
CA GLN A 756 -19.56 49.62 -4.87
C GLN A 756 -19.15 48.48 -5.78
N ALA A 757 -18.18 47.71 -5.35
CA ALA A 757 -17.74 46.44 -6.01
C ALA A 757 -18.57 45.25 -5.52
N SER A 758 -19.88 45.23 -5.86
CA SER A 758 -20.80 44.16 -5.47
C SER A 758 -21.19 43.31 -6.65
N ILE A 759 -20.91 41.99 -6.58
CA ILE A 759 -21.29 40.99 -7.58
C ILE A 759 -22.83 41.05 -7.86
N SER A 760 -23.62 41.14 -6.79
CA SER A 760 -25.09 41.22 -6.91
C SER A 760 -25.57 42.52 -7.54
N TYR A 761 -24.85 43.60 -7.41
CA TYR A 761 -25.11 44.87 -8.03
C TYR A 761 -24.84 44.81 -9.54
N LEU A 762 -23.69 44.27 -9.94
CA LEU A 762 -23.33 44.08 -11.35
C LEU A 762 -24.28 43.13 -12.06
N GLN A 763 -24.70 42.03 -11.41
CA GLN A 763 -25.68 41.08 -11.96
C GLN A 763 -26.99 41.81 -12.36
N ARG A 764 -27.51 42.65 -11.47
CA ARG A 764 -28.74 43.36 -11.71
C ARG A 764 -28.60 44.46 -12.75
N ARG A 765 -27.47 45.14 -12.76
CA ARG A 765 -27.24 46.28 -13.64
C ARG A 765 -26.98 45.84 -15.07
N LEU A 766 -26.14 44.84 -15.26
CA LEU A 766 -25.76 44.29 -16.58
C LEU A 766 -26.61 43.10 -17.02
N ARG A 767 -27.55 42.63 -16.19
CA ARG A 767 -28.42 41.45 -16.45
C ARG A 767 -27.62 40.18 -16.79
N ILE A 768 -26.50 39.94 -16.14
CA ILE A 768 -25.59 38.82 -16.34
C ILE A 768 -25.71 37.78 -15.25
N GLY A 769 -25.21 36.56 -15.49
CA GLY A 769 -25.18 35.50 -14.51
C GLY A 769 -24.17 35.74 -13.37
N PHE A 770 -24.37 35.10 -12.20
CA PHE A 770 -23.51 35.29 -11.03
C PHE A 770 -22.02 34.99 -11.32
N SER A 771 -21.72 33.90 -12.04
CA SER A 771 -20.35 33.50 -12.38
C SER A 771 -19.66 34.52 -13.30
N ARG A 772 -20.38 35.15 -14.23
CA ARG A 772 -19.84 36.20 -15.12
C ARG A 772 -19.59 37.50 -14.34
N ALA A 773 -20.51 37.88 -13.46
CA ALA A 773 -20.35 39.07 -12.60
C ALA A 773 -19.19 38.89 -11.59
N ALA A 774 -19.02 37.70 -11.02
CA ALA A 774 -17.91 37.38 -10.14
C ALA A 774 -16.57 37.51 -10.87
N ARG A 775 -16.49 36.95 -12.09
CA ARG A 775 -15.27 37.02 -12.93
C ARG A 775 -14.89 38.46 -13.26
N LEU A 776 -15.86 39.31 -13.60
CA LEU A 776 -15.60 40.72 -13.87
C LEU A 776 -15.04 41.47 -12.64
N VAL A 777 -15.55 41.15 -11.45
CA VAL A 777 -15.02 41.74 -10.19
C VAL A 777 -13.63 41.21 -9.86
N ASP A 778 -13.34 39.93 -10.15
CA ASP A 778 -12.01 39.34 -9.98
C ASP A 778 -10.98 39.95 -10.95
N MET A 779 -11.41 40.24 -12.20
CA MET A 779 -10.58 40.98 -13.17
C MET A 779 -10.25 42.41 -12.68
N MET A 780 -11.25 43.10 -12.09
CA MET A 780 -11.03 44.43 -11.52
C MET A 780 -10.09 44.42 -10.30
N GLU A 781 -10.07 43.32 -9.52
CA GLU A 781 -9.10 43.13 -8.44
C GLU A 781 -7.69 42.96 -9.01
N MET A 782 -7.51 42.21 -10.07
CA MET A 782 -6.21 41.99 -10.73
C MET A 782 -5.65 43.28 -11.33
N GLU A 783 -6.52 44.13 -11.90
CA GLU A 783 -6.14 45.46 -12.43
C GLU A 783 -5.99 46.52 -11.33
N GLY A 784 -6.25 46.16 -10.05
CA GLY A 784 -6.09 47.03 -8.92
C GLY A 784 -7.18 48.10 -8.78
N LEU A 785 -8.31 47.95 -9.45
CA LEU A 785 -9.47 48.84 -9.35
C LEU A 785 -10.28 48.61 -8.06
N VAL A 786 -10.23 47.40 -7.52
CA VAL A 786 -10.93 47.01 -6.28
C VAL A 786 -10.01 46.24 -5.34
N SER A 787 -10.31 46.29 -4.04
CA SER A 787 -9.53 45.59 -3.00
C SER A 787 -9.70 44.07 -3.05
N PRO A 788 -8.71 43.28 -2.55
CA PRO A 788 -8.83 41.86 -2.38
C PRO A 788 -10.04 41.43 -1.53
N ALA A 789 -10.58 40.25 -1.79
CA ALA A 789 -11.69 39.72 -1.05
C ALA A 789 -11.36 39.45 0.42
N ALA A 790 -11.92 40.20 1.35
CA ALA A 790 -11.77 40.05 2.78
C ALA A 790 -13.02 39.45 3.42
N GLY A 791 -13.10 38.10 3.47
CA GLY A 791 -14.05 37.32 4.27
C GLY A 791 -15.46 37.87 4.47
N GLY A 792 -16.28 37.97 3.39
CA GLY A 792 -17.70 38.31 3.46
C GLY A 792 -18.05 39.78 3.50
N LYS A 793 -17.08 40.68 3.46
CA LYS A 793 -17.31 42.12 3.26
C LYS A 793 -17.29 42.49 1.78
N PRO A 794 -18.11 43.49 1.35
CA PRO A 794 -18.02 44.04 -0.01
C PRO A 794 -16.59 44.56 -0.27
N ARG A 795 -16.04 44.29 -1.48
CA ARG A 795 -14.76 44.84 -1.89
C ARG A 795 -14.83 46.32 -2.02
N GLU A 796 -13.79 47.03 -1.60
CA GLU A 796 -13.70 48.52 -1.67
C GLU A 796 -13.12 48.93 -3.03
N VAL A 797 -13.64 50.01 -3.63
CA VAL A 797 -13.09 50.59 -4.86
C VAL A 797 -11.89 51.44 -4.51
N LEU A 798 -10.74 51.14 -5.11
CA LEU A 798 -9.44 51.76 -4.79
C LEU A 798 -9.13 53.00 -5.61
N VAL A 799 -9.88 53.25 -6.68
CA VAL A 799 -9.69 54.37 -7.61
C VAL A 799 -10.77 55.43 -7.46
N ASP A 800 -10.44 56.67 -7.79
CA ASP A 800 -11.39 57.81 -7.71
C ASP A 800 -12.48 57.71 -8.80
N LYS A 801 -13.65 58.31 -8.54
CA LYS A 801 -14.80 58.31 -9.46
C LYS A 801 -14.51 58.92 -10.82
N HIS A 802 -13.49 59.79 -10.91
CA HIS A 802 -13.06 60.45 -12.13
C HIS A 802 -11.94 59.70 -12.89
N TYR A 803 -11.53 58.55 -12.42
CA TYR A 803 -10.46 57.77 -13.02
C TYR A 803 -10.64 57.51 -14.52
N PHE A 804 -11.82 57.13 -14.95
CA PHE A 804 -12.10 56.89 -16.37
C PHE A 804 -12.20 58.20 -17.18
N ASP A 805 -12.59 59.30 -16.57
CA ASP A 805 -12.62 60.61 -17.25
C ASP A 805 -11.16 61.10 -17.52
N GLU A 806 -10.23 60.78 -16.61
CA GLU A 806 -8.81 61.06 -16.78
C GLU A 806 -8.16 60.16 -17.83
N VAL A 807 -8.49 58.85 -17.83
CA VAL A 807 -8.02 57.91 -18.84
C VAL A 807 -8.52 58.28 -20.24
N ASP A 808 -9.80 58.63 -20.37
CA ASP A 808 -10.41 59.05 -21.65
C ASP A 808 -9.83 60.41 -22.12
N ALA A 809 -9.38 61.28 -21.21
CA ALA A 809 -8.71 62.53 -21.54
C ALA A 809 -7.27 62.35 -22.03
N GLN A 810 -6.58 61.29 -21.57
CA GLN A 810 -5.23 60.97 -22.04
C GLN A 810 -5.20 60.20 -23.36
N LEU A 811 -6.31 59.55 -23.72
CA LEU A 811 -6.45 58.79 -24.98
C LEU A 811 -6.95 59.66 -26.15
N ARG A 812 -7.39 60.89 -25.89
CA ARG A 812 -7.70 61.92 -26.88
C ARG A 812 -6.48 62.82 -27.12
#